data_701e2415326b9f81e922c5dc47132d14
#
_entry.id   701e2415326b9f81e922c5dc47132d14
#
_cell.length_a   1.000
_cell.length_b   1.000
_cell.length_c   1.000
_cell.angle_alpha   90.00
_cell.angle_beta   90.00
_cell.angle_gamma   90.00
#
_symmetry.space_group_name_H-M   'P 1'
#
loop_
_entity.id
_entity.type
_entity.pdbx_description
1 polymer ?
#
loop_
_entity_poly.entity_id
_entity_poly.type
_entity_poly.pdbx_seq_one_letter_code
_entity_poly.pdbx_strand_id
1 'polypeptide(L)'
;MPLASIKFAPGFDKQSTSYGAEGKWIDGENVRFRYGQPEKIGGWLNLTTEKLIGAVRDQHAWTSLDGTRHLALGTDKKLYLYVEGAIADITPIRATQANLTNPFVTTNGSPIVTVTDSGHGAGVGDFVTFSNAAAVGGLDMNAEFEITAVTSSSVYTVTHSSNASSGATGGGSSTVDVNYQISVGPETNIYGYGFGISAWNGTPATVVTDQLNEALDATETAIDVDDGSVFAANDYILVGQEIMKVSSVSTNTLTVIRGLSSLTDTTSVSAVGSHDNTTHLDNAVVTILLDVSSGLSFSAWNEAASTSETVLESRYWVFENFGENLLALASNNNLFLWDKSDGQTARAALASSNAPTASRHLILSTPDRHVILMGTETTIGTSSTQDDLFLRFSSQEDFTDWSPTSINTAGSFRIQDGSKIMTTVRSRGSILIWTDTSLHSLQFIGAPFVFGLTQLAANCGAVSAHCAIDVNGTTFWMSQQAFYMFDGSVKKMPCTVQDYVFDDFSITQQQLVYVGLNTDFNEVTWFYASEDSGFIDRCVTFNYLENVWYTNSLARSTWLDRGVYQLPYATEYEPTSLGTTPTVLGLTDGASSVYVHEEGNNDVTDPLECFIQSGDFDIQDGQQMLSVSRFIPDFKNQTGSADVLLSFKDYNSITNETTLNGTIIASATSIVLTDSTQFPTAGIVLIGTELISYTANNTTTGEITGCVRGVKSTTAAAHIDNKKITNYSNVRINLSNITPTTTKIDTRGRGRQANIVISSAEVNDSWRFGTLRLDVKPDGGR
;
A
#
# COMPACT_ATOMS: atom_id res chain seq x y z
N MET A 1 -4.81 -52.96 5.68
CA MET A 1 -5.45 -52.29 4.55
C MET A 1 -4.50 -51.29 3.98
N PRO A 2 -4.52 -50.99 2.67
CA PRO A 2 -3.54 -50.07 2.11
C PRO A 2 -3.76 -48.66 2.65
N LEU A 3 -2.70 -48.04 3.14
CA LEU A 3 -2.65 -46.62 3.43
C LEU A 3 -2.91 -45.85 2.10
N ALA A 4 -3.87 -44.94 2.11
CA ALA A 4 -4.02 -44.01 1.01
C ALA A 4 -2.93 -42.95 1.09
N SER A 5 -2.26 -42.70 -0.01
CA SER A 5 -1.26 -41.65 -0.17
C SER A 5 -1.84 -40.60 -1.12
N ILE A 6 -2.15 -39.43 -0.60
CA ILE A 6 -2.69 -38.33 -1.38
C ILE A 6 -1.57 -37.32 -1.56
N LYS A 7 -1.28 -36.95 -2.82
CA LYS A 7 -0.33 -35.91 -3.18
C LYS A 7 -1.08 -34.71 -3.73
N PHE A 8 -0.76 -33.55 -3.27
CA PHE A 8 -1.30 -32.31 -3.78
C PHE A 8 -0.28 -31.65 -4.72
N ALA A 9 -0.76 -31.09 -5.81
CA ALA A 9 0.04 -30.31 -6.72
C ALA A 9 0.50 -29.02 -6.02
N PRO A 10 1.74 -28.55 -6.25
CA PRO A 10 2.24 -27.31 -5.68
C PRO A 10 1.51 -26.09 -6.26
N GLY A 11 1.51 -24.99 -5.49
CA GLY A 11 0.82 -23.74 -5.84
C GLY A 11 -0.63 -23.70 -5.35
N PHE A 12 -1.20 -22.50 -5.31
CA PHE A 12 -2.61 -22.30 -4.95
C PHE A 12 -3.48 -22.22 -6.20
N ASP A 13 -4.63 -22.87 -6.16
CA ASP A 13 -5.69 -22.73 -7.16
C ASP A 13 -6.89 -22.03 -6.50
N LYS A 14 -6.99 -20.71 -6.69
CA LYS A 14 -8.11 -19.87 -6.23
C LYS A 14 -9.12 -19.59 -7.35
N GLN A 15 -8.88 -20.12 -8.56
CA GLN A 15 -9.81 -19.99 -9.71
C GLN A 15 -10.89 -21.08 -9.70
N SER A 16 -10.56 -22.25 -9.15
CA SER A 16 -11.47 -23.39 -9.10
C SER A 16 -12.29 -23.37 -7.81
N THR A 17 -13.46 -24.03 -7.84
CA THR A 17 -14.20 -24.33 -6.59
C THR A 17 -13.37 -25.30 -5.72
N SER A 18 -13.66 -25.36 -4.41
CA SER A 18 -12.93 -26.27 -3.50
C SER A 18 -12.97 -27.73 -3.96
N TYR A 19 -14.07 -28.14 -4.61
CA TYR A 19 -14.23 -29.47 -5.21
C TYR A 19 -13.47 -29.60 -6.55
N GLY A 20 -13.55 -28.58 -7.40
CA GLY A 20 -12.80 -28.54 -8.66
C GLY A 20 -11.29 -28.48 -8.49
N ALA A 21 -10.84 -28.14 -7.30
CA ALA A 21 -9.42 -28.09 -6.90
C ALA A 21 -8.96 -29.40 -6.22
N GLU A 22 -9.60 -30.52 -6.48
CA GLU A 22 -9.14 -31.82 -5.96
C GLU A 22 -7.67 -32.08 -6.31
N GLY A 23 -6.91 -32.52 -5.31
CA GLY A 23 -5.46 -32.75 -5.46
C GLY A 23 -4.61 -31.49 -5.56
N LYS A 24 -5.16 -30.31 -5.25
CA LYS A 24 -4.45 -29.02 -5.22
C LYS A 24 -4.58 -28.36 -3.84
N TRP A 25 -3.71 -27.40 -3.59
CA TRP A 25 -3.84 -26.47 -2.49
C TRP A 25 -4.68 -25.28 -2.94
N ILE A 26 -5.55 -24.76 -2.07
CA ILE A 26 -6.47 -23.67 -2.40
C ILE A 26 -6.21 -22.39 -1.62
N ASP A 27 -5.58 -22.51 -0.44
CA ASP A 27 -5.30 -21.34 0.41
C ASP A 27 -4.12 -21.61 1.33
N GLY A 28 -3.51 -20.53 1.82
CA GLY A 28 -2.42 -20.61 2.79
C GLY A 28 -1.85 -19.23 3.11
N GLU A 29 -1.11 -19.18 4.22
CA GLU A 29 -0.47 -18.00 4.76
C GLU A 29 0.91 -18.37 5.25
N ASN A 30 1.92 -17.56 4.96
CA ASN A 30 3.32 -17.75 5.33
C ASN A 30 3.89 -19.12 4.94
N VAL A 31 3.52 -19.58 3.73
CA VAL A 31 3.93 -20.85 3.14
C VAL A 31 4.43 -20.63 1.72
N ARG A 32 5.53 -21.28 1.39
CA ARG A 32 6.10 -21.37 0.03
C ARG A 32 6.10 -22.80 -0.48
N PHE A 33 6.40 -22.97 -1.77
CA PHE A 33 6.59 -24.29 -2.34
C PHE A 33 8.07 -24.51 -2.70
N ARG A 34 8.62 -25.65 -2.26
CA ARG A 34 9.99 -26.04 -2.54
C ARG A 34 10.07 -27.53 -2.83
N TYR A 35 10.63 -27.90 -3.98
CA TYR A 35 10.65 -29.28 -4.47
C TYR A 35 9.26 -29.91 -4.56
N GLY A 36 8.27 -29.13 -4.98
CA GLY A 36 6.88 -29.54 -5.08
C GLY A 36 6.16 -29.74 -3.73
N GLN A 37 6.75 -29.33 -2.63
CA GLN A 37 6.22 -29.50 -1.27
C GLN A 37 6.00 -28.15 -0.59
N PRO A 38 4.90 -27.95 0.15
CA PRO A 38 4.70 -26.75 0.93
C PRO A 38 5.65 -26.73 2.14
N GLU A 39 6.21 -25.57 2.40
CA GLU A 39 7.15 -25.31 3.48
C GLU A 39 6.81 -23.95 4.12
N LYS A 40 6.88 -23.85 5.45
CA LYS A 40 6.78 -22.57 6.14
C LYS A 40 7.92 -21.67 5.67
N ILE A 41 7.64 -20.39 5.41
CA ILE A 41 8.67 -19.40 5.06
C ILE A 41 9.62 -19.15 6.24
N GLY A 42 10.81 -18.63 5.97
CA GLY A 42 11.72 -18.14 7.00
C GLY A 42 11.14 -16.93 7.75
N GLY A 43 11.60 -16.74 8.97
CA GLY A 43 11.24 -15.57 9.78
C GLY A 43 12.04 -14.33 9.39
N TRP A 44 11.91 -13.28 10.20
CA TRP A 44 12.66 -12.04 10.03
C TRP A 44 13.01 -11.39 11.37
N LEU A 45 14.05 -10.58 11.37
CA LEU A 45 14.52 -9.79 12.49
C LEU A 45 14.62 -8.32 12.12
N ASN A 46 14.45 -7.43 13.07
CA ASN A 46 14.72 -6.01 12.86
C ASN A 46 16.20 -5.79 12.53
N LEU A 47 16.47 -5.06 11.46
CA LEU A 47 17.83 -4.62 11.12
C LEU A 47 18.34 -3.59 12.14
N THR A 48 17.44 -2.68 12.55
CA THR A 48 17.71 -1.62 13.51
C THR A 48 16.55 -1.49 14.49
N THR A 49 16.82 -0.95 15.68
CA THR A 49 15.77 -0.60 16.65
C THR A 49 15.11 0.74 16.35
N GLU A 50 15.76 1.58 15.56
CA GLU A 50 15.23 2.87 15.14
C GLU A 50 14.34 2.69 13.90
N LYS A 51 13.16 3.29 13.93
CA LYS A 51 12.25 3.34 12.81
C LYS A 51 12.56 4.55 11.93
N LEU A 52 12.34 4.41 10.63
CA LEU A 52 12.49 5.48 9.66
C LEU A 52 11.20 6.31 9.59
N ILE A 53 11.34 7.63 9.49
CA ILE A 53 10.20 8.54 9.31
C ILE A 53 9.64 8.36 7.90
N GLY A 54 8.32 8.10 7.80
CA GLY A 54 7.61 7.91 6.55
C GLY A 54 7.66 6.48 6.00
N ALA A 55 6.98 6.27 4.88
CA ALA A 55 6.93 5.00 4.16
C ALA A 55 8.12 4.86 3.19
N VAL A 56 8.92 3.81 3.33
CA VAL A 56 10.01 3.54 2.38
C VAL A 56 9.40 3.19 1.02
N ARG A 57 9.85 3.89 -0.03
CA ARG A 57 9.36 3.77 -1.41
C ARG A 57 10.36 3.13 -2.36
N ASP A 58 11.63 3.11 -1.99
CA ASP A 58 12.67 2.35 -2.68
C ASP A 58 13.86 2.11 -1.76
N GLN A 59 14.65 1.09 -2.06
CA GLN A 59 15.90 0.77 -1.38
C GLN A 59 16.94 0.25 -2.35
N HIS A 60 18.20 0.62 -2.10
CA HIS A 60 19.31 0.26 -2.98
C HIS A 60 20.58 -0.01 -2.18
N ALA A 61 21.22 -1.14 -2.45
CA ALA A 61 22.46 -1.51 -1.77
C ALA A 61 23.64 -1.64 -2.74
N TRP A 62 24.81 -1.19 -2.27
CA TRP A 62 26.07 -1.34 -3.01
C TRP A 62 27.26 -1.50 -2.07
N THR A 63 28.37 -1.90 -2.63
CA THR A 63 29.65 -2.02 -1.91
C THR A 63 30.66 -1.08 -2.51
N SER A 64 31.32 -0.29 -1.68
CA SER A 64 32.45 0.55 -2.07
C SER A 64 33.73 -0.27 -2.27
N LEU A 65 34.74 0.33 -2.92
CA LEU A 65 36.04 -0.33 -3.19
C LEU A 65 36.79 -0.76 -1.93
N ASP A 66 36.55 -0.10 -0.80
CA ASP A 66 37.09 -0.47 0.50
C ASP A 66 36.36 -1.62 1.20
N GLY A 67 35.29 -2.14 0.58
CA GLY A 67 34.47 -3.22 1.11
C GLY A 67 33.31 -2.78 2.01
N THR A 68 33.15 -1.47 2.27
CA THR A 68 32.03 -0.93 3.05
C THR A 68 30.72 -1.15 2.30
N ARG A 69 29.71 -1.67 3.01
CA ARG A 69 28.38 -1.91 2.47
C ARG A 69 27.46 -0.75 2.85
N HIS A 70 26.76 -0.26 1.85
CA HIS A 70 25.82 0.84 1.97
C HIS A 70 24.43 0.38 1.59
N LEU A 71 23.40 0.92 2.28
CA LEU A 71 21.99 0.74 1.93
C LEU A 71 21.31 2.12 1.96
N ALA A 72 20.90 2.60 0.81
CA ALA A 72 20.04 3.78 0.70
C ALA A 72 18.57 3.37 0.89
N LEU A 73 17.83 4.20 1.62
CA LEU A 73 16.42 4.00 1.93
C LEU A 73 15.70 5.34 1.71
N GLY A 74 14.90 5.41 0.66
CA GLY A 74 14.14 6.62 0.32
C GLY A 74 12.69 6.49 0.82
N THR A 75 12.29 7.35 1.76
CA THR A 75 10.90 7.42 2.23
C THR A 75 10.13 8.54 1.53
N ASP A 76 8.83 8.60 1.72
CA ASP A 76 7.99 9.73 1.30
C ASP A 76 8.22 11.01 2.14
N LYS A 77 9.19 10.97 3.05
CA LYS A 77 9.58 12.10 3.91
C LYS A 77 11.06 12.43 3.79
N LYS A 78 11.94 11.43 3.69
CA LYS A 78 13.39 11.58 3.82
C LYS A 78 14.18 10.59 2.98
N LEU A 79 15.48 10.86 2.86
CA LEU A 79 16.47 9.95 2.31
C LEU A 79 17.46 9.54 3.41
N TYR A 80 17.57 8.24 3.66
CA TYR A 80 18.47 7.69 4.66
C TYR A 80 19.58 6.85 4.03
N LEU A 81 20.70 6.80 4.71
CA LEU A 81 21.81 5.91 4.40
C LEU A 81 22.13 5.06 5.64
N TYR A 82 22.06 3.75 5.48
CA TYR A 82 22.49 2.80 6.50
C TYR A 82 23.87 2.25 6.15
N VAL A 83 24.79 2.33 7.10
CA VAL A 83 26.17 1.83 6.98
C VAL A 83 26.59 1.22 8.31
N GLU A 84 26.98 -0.05 8.32
CA GLU A 84 27.59 -0.73 9.48
C GLU A 84 26.80 -0.59 10.81
N GLY A 85 25.49 -0.55 10.76
CA GLY A 85 24.64 -0.46 11.96
C GLY A 85 24.19 0.97 12.29
N ALA A 86 24.67 2.00 11.60
CA ALA A 86 24.26 3.38 11.78
C ALA A 86 23.35 3.86 10.64
N ILE A 87 22.32 4.64 10.97
CA ILE A 87 21.47 5.32 10.01
C ILE A 87 21.80 6.82 10.02
N ALA A 88 21.99 7.41 8.85
CA ALA A 88 22.19 8.84 8.67
C ALA A 88 21.08 9.41 7.77
N ASP A 89 20.55 10.58 8.14
CA ASP A 89 19.69 11.37 7.27
C ASP A 89 20.54 12.15 6.27
N ILE A 90 20.48 11.74 5.00
CA ILE A 90 21.21 12.36 3.89
C ILE A 90 20.29 13.14 2.95
N THR A 91 19.07 13.48 3.38
CA THR A 91 18.08 14.20 2.57
C THR A 91 18.65 15.52 2.05
N PRO A 92 18.58 15.81 0.75
CA PRO A 92 19.10 17.03 0.18
C PRO A 92 18.42 18.29 0.73
N ILE A 93 19.19 19.39 0.83
CA ILE A 93 18.68 20.71 1.15
C ILE A 93 18.32 21.42 -0.15
N ARG A 94 17.05 21.85 -0.26
CA ARG A 94 16.54 22.59 -1.41
C ARG A 94 16.93 24.06 -1.38
N ALA A 95 16.84 24.66 -0.20
CA ALA A 95 17.09 26.09 -0.02
C ALA A 95 17.62 26.37 1.39
N THR A 96 18.51 27.31 1.48
CA THR A 96 19.01 27.86 2.75
C THR A 96 18.69 29.35 2.78
N GLN A 97 18.07 29.81 3.88
CA GLN A 97 17.93 31.23 4.17
C GLN A 97 18.69 31.56 5.45
N ALA A 98 19.44 32.63 5.43
CA ALA A 98 20.30 33.01 6.55
C ALA A 98 19.87 34.37 7.11
N ASN A 99 20.16 34.56 8.40
CA ASN A 99 19.99 35.83 9.08
C ASN A 99 18.52 36.33 9.18
N LEU A 100 17.55 35.43 9.33
CA LEU A 100 16.19 35.84 9.59
C LEU A 100 16.05 36.57 10.92
N THR A 101 15.19 37.59 10.95
CA THR A 101 14.97 38.43 12.11
C THR A 101 13.66 38.05 12.81
N ASN A 102 13.75 37.52 14.03
CA ASN A 102 12.62 37.19 14.90
C ASN A 102 11.49 36.42 14.15
N PRO A 103 11.80 35.32 13.45
CA PRO A 103 10.84 34.67 12.61
C PRO A 103 9.73 33.91 13.36
N PHE A 104 9.91 33.65 14.67
CA PHE A 104 9.02 32.80 15.45
C PHE A 104 7.99 33.59 16.25
N VAL A 105 6.76 33.09 16.24
CA VAL A 105 5.65 33.57 17.10
C VAL A 105 5.09 32.39 17.88
N THR A 106 5.10 32.49 19.21
CA THR A 106 4.57 31.48 20.13
C THR A 106 3.30 31.95 20.82
N THR A 107 2.44 31.02 21.19
CA THR A 107 1.24 31.26 22.02
C THR A 107 1.38 30.53 23.34
N ASN A 108 1.16 31.19 24.45
CA ASN A 108 1.28 30.60 25.78
C ASN A 108 0.42 29.32 25.91
N GLY A 109 1.04 28.24 26.37
CA GLY A 109 0.39 26.94 26.54
C GLY A 109 0.22 26.12 25.26
N SER A 110 0.63 26.64 24.09
CA SER A 110 0.57 25.93 22.80
C SER A 110 1.94 25.38 22.37
N PRO A 111 2.03 24.18 21.77
CA PRO A 111 3.24 23.69 21.15
C PRO A 111 3.42 24.20 19.71
N ILE A 112 2.39 24.82 19.11
CA ILE A 112 2.41 25.32 17.74
C ILE A 112 3.19 26.64 17.70
N VAL A 113 4.19 26.70 16.83
CA VAL A 113 5.00 27.88 16.56
C VAL A 113 4.76 28.35 15.14
N THR A 114 4.33 29.59 14.99
CA THR A 114 4.20 30.22 13.67
C THR A 114 5.55 30.76 13.23
N VAL A 115 5.93 30.47 12.00
CA VAL A 115 7.20 30.90 11.40
C VAL A 115 6.91 31.83 10.24
N THR A 116 7.58 32.99 10.22
CA THR A 116 7.50 33.96 9.13
C THR A 116 8.81 33.96 8.35
N ASP A 117 8.75 33.51 7.09
CA ASP A 117 9.84 33.49 6.15
C ASP A 117 9.34 33.69 4.72
N SER A 118 9.71 34.80 4.08
CA SER A 118 9.16 35.17 2.78
C SER A 118 9.71 34.32 1.65
N GLY A 119 8.80 33.71 0.88
CA GLY A 119 9.18 32.91 -0.28
C GLY A 119 9.77 31.55 0.07
N HIS A 120 9.39 30.97 1.22
CA HIS A 120 9.91 29.68 1.70
C HIS A 120 9.66 28.51 0.74
N GLY A 121 8.60 28.55 -0.08
CA GLY A 121 8.28 27.54 -1.11
C GLY A 121 8.12 26.12 -0.55
N ALA A 122 7.84 25.97 0.73
CA ALA A 122 7.67 24.68 1.38
C ALA A 122 6.20 24.31 1.49
N GLY A 123 5.93 22.99 1.43
CA GLY A 123 4.60 22.40 1.60
C GLY A 123 4.37 21.83 3.00
N VAL A 124 3.14 21.43 3.28
CA VAL A 124 2.82 20.67 4.48
C VAL A 124 3.49 19.30 4.38
N GLY A 125 4.12 18.86 5.48
CA GLY A 125 4.89 17.62 5.54
C GLY A 125 6.35 17.72 5.11
N ASP A 126 6.81 18.89 4.61
CA ASP A 126 8.22 19.15 4.36
C ASP A 126 8.96 19.35 5.69
N PHE A 127 10.28 19.12 5.69
CA PHE A 127 11.14 19.32 6.85
C PHE A 127 11.96 20.58 6.76
N VAL A 128 12.09 21.25 7.90
CA VAL A 128 12.88 22.47 8.06
C VAL A 128 13.77 22.37 9.29
N THR A 129 15.04 22.79 9.15
CA THR A 129 16.00 22.84 10.25
C THR A 129 16.34 24.27 10.55
N PHE A 130 16.16 24.68 11.82
CA PHE A 130 16.59 25.98 12.31
C PHE A 130 17.92 25.87 13.07
N SER A 131 18.75 26.89 12.94
CA SER A 131 19.97 27.04 13.70
C SER A 131 20.24 28.50 14.07
N ASN A 132 21.13 28.73 15.04
CA ASN A 132 21.48 30.05 15.55
C ASN A 132 20.30 30.86 16.11
N ALA A 133 19.22 30.18 16.47
CA ALA A 133 18.04 30.80 17.05
C ALA A 133 18.19 31.01 18.57
N ALA A 134 17.82 32.19 19.06
CA ALA A 134 17.62 32.41 20.48
C ALA A 134 16.24 31.81 20.91
N ALA A 135 16.15 31.31 22.14
CA ALA A 135 14.91 30.75 22.65
C ALA A 135 13.75 31.76 22.60
N VAL A 136 12.55 31.31 22.23
CA VAL A 136 11.35 32.13 22.12
C VAL A 136 10.20 31.49 22.90
N GLY A 137 9.51 32.24 23.76
CA GLY A 137 8.44 31.71 24.59
C GLY A 137 8.86 30.50 25.46
N GLY A 138 10.16 30.40 25.79
CA GLY A 138 10.74 29.27 26.54
C GLY A 138 11.06 28.04 25.68
N LEU A 139 10.88 28.09 24.36
CA LEU A 139 11.17 26.99 23.42
C LEU A 139 12.53 27.22 22.73
N ASP A 140 13.33 26.17 22.61
CA ASP A 140 14.54 26.13 21.80
C ASP A 140 14.18 25.62 20.40
N MET A 141 14.33 26.50 19.41
CA MET A 141 14.00 26.18 18.02
C MET A 141 15.19 25.62 17.21
N ASN A 142 16.37 25.42 17.81
CA ASN A 142 17.54 24.88 17.12
C ASN A 142 17.42 23.36 16.93
N ALA A 143 16.52 22.96 16.04
CA ALA A 143 16.24 21.56 15.71
C ALA A 143 15.59 21.45 14.32
N GLU A 144 15.36 20.23 13.91
CA GLU A 144 14.56 19.91 12.73
C GLU A 144 13.08 19.76 13.12
N PHE A 145 12.19 20.29 12.28
CA PHE A 145 10.73 20.25 12.47
C PHE A 145 10.03 19.89 11.16
N GLU A 146 8.91 19.23 11.27
CA GLU A 146 7.95 19.04 10.16
C GLU A 146 7.03 20.26 10.07
N ILE A 147 6.76 20.73 8.86
CA ILE A 147 5.80 21.82 8.59
C ILE A 147 4.39 21.26 8.68
N THR A 148 3.64 21.71 9.66
CA THR A 148 2.30 21.18 9.96
C THR A 148 1.17 21.91 9.24
N ALA A 149 1.37 23.19 8.89
CA ALA A 149 0.45 23.93 8.04
C ALA A 149 1.18 25.06 7.31
N VAL A 150 0.71 25.40 6.12
CA VAL A 150 1.19 26.55 5.32
C VAL A 150 0.02 27.52 5.16
N THR A 151 0.14 28.69 5.79
CA THR A 151 -0.90 29.72 5.76
C THR A 151 -0.77 30.65 4.55
N SER A 152 0.46 30.90 4.10
CA SER A 152 0.74 31.73 2.92
C SER A 152 2.15 31.43 2.38
N SER A 153 2.53 32.03 1.26
CA SER A 153 3.91 31.95 0.73
C SER A 153 5.00 32.49 1.66
N SER A 154 4.61 33.10 2.79
CA SER A 154 5.52 33.72 3.76
C SER A 154 5.30 33.24 5.20
N VAL A 155 4.31 32.38 5.47
CA VAL A 155 3.95 31.96 6.84
C VAL A 155 3.58 30.49 6.87
N TYR A 156 4.19 29.75 7.78
CA TYR A 156 3.87 28.35 8.07
C TYR A 156 3.93 28.06 9.57
N THR A 157 3.51 26.89 9.98
CA THR A 157 3.57 26.45 11.38
C THR A 157 4.38 25.16 11.51
N VAL A 158 5.05 25.04 12.65
CA VAL A 158 5.70 23.81 13.10
C VAL A 158 5.22 23.47 14.51
N THR A 159 5.29 22.22 14.93
CA THR A 159 4.88 21.77 16.26
C THR A 159 6.11 21.40 17.07
N HIS A 160 6.33 22.07 18.19
CA HIS A 160 7.41 21.76 19.13
C HIS A 160 6.96 20.64 20.12
N SER A 161 7.91 19.86 20.62
CA SER A 161 7.62 18.76 21.59
C SER A 161 7.12 19.26 22.96
N SER A 162 7.29 20.54 23.28
CA SER A 162 6.87 21.18 24.53
C SER A 162 5.98 22.37 24.25
N ASN A 163 5.12 22.71 25.21
CA ASN A 163 4.29 23.91 25.14
C ASN A 163 5.09 25.16 25.46
N ALA A 164 4.82 26.25 24.75
CA ALA A 164 5.41 27.56 25.05
C ALA A 164 4.95 28.07 26.44
N SER A 165 5.88 28.59 27.22
CA SER A 165 5.63 29.14 28.54
C SER A 165 5.10 30.59 28.49
N SER A 166 5.16 31.24 27.33
CA SER A 166 4.63 32.59 27.10
C SER A 166 4.33 32.84 25.62
N GLY A 167 3.41 33.75 25.31
CA GLY A 167 3.29 34.32 23.97
C GLY A 167 4.42 35.32 23.74
N ALA A 168 5.19 35.11 22.65
CA ALA A 168 6.33 35.95 22.30
C ALA A 168 6.59 35.92 20.79
N THR A 169 7.14 37.02 20.27
CA THR A 169 7.79 37.06 18.95
C THR A 169 9.27 37.16 19.17
N GLY A 170 10.08 36.29 18.52
CA GLY A 170 11.52 36.23 18.78
C GLY A 170 12.28 35.27 17.89
N GLY A 171 13.41 34.82 18.37
CA GLY A 171 14.37 33.94 17.67
C GLY A 171 15.72 34.59 17.43
N GLY A 172 15.81 35.91 17.49
CA GLY A 172 17.06 36.66 17.33
C GLY A 172 17.02 37.73 16.23
N SER A 173 17.84 38.73 16.34
CA SER A 173 17.90 39.85 15.38
C SER A 173 18.91 39.52 14.29
N SER A 174 18.42 39.07 13.14
CA SER A 174 19.23 38.68 11.97
C SER A 174 20.26 37.57 12.26
N THR A 175 19.84 36.54 12.95
CA THR A 175 20.75 35.43 13.34
C THR A 175 20.22 34.05 12.99
N VAL A 176 18.90 33.90 12.77
CA VAL A 176 18.34 32.59 12.53
C VAL A 176 18.61 32.12 11.11
N ASP A 177 19.23 30.95 11.00
CA ASP A 177 19.45 30.32 9.73
C ASP A 177 18.44 29.17 9.58
N VAL A 178 17.95 28.99 8.34
CA VAL A 178 16.89 28.01 8.01
C VAL A 178 17.32 27.18 6.81
N ASN A 179 17.26 25.87 6.94
CA ASN A 179 17.50 24.93 5.86
C ASN A 179 16.20 24.18 5.55
N TYR A 180 15.73 24.30 4.33
CA TYR A 180 14.56 23.55 3.82
C TYR A 180 15.02 22.31 3.08
N GLN A 181 14.53 21.15 3.47
CA GLN A 181 14.75 19.90 2.73
C GLN A 181 13.94 19.90 1.44
N ILE A 182 14.29 19.02 0.51
CA ILE A 182 13.49 18.78 -0.68
C ILE A 182 12.11 18.22 -0.28
N SER A 183 11.07 18.56 -1.05
CA SER A 183 9.77 17.95 -0.91
C SER A 183 9.77 16.59 -1.61
N VAL A 184 9.46 15.53 -0.87
CA VAL A 184 9.34 14.15 -1.37
C VAL A 184 7.99 13.51 -1.01
N GLY A 185 7.11 14.28 -0.37
CA GLY A 185 5.75 13.87 -0.07
C GLY A 185 4.89 13.71 -1.34
N PRO A 186 3.61 13.33 -1.18
CA PRO A 186 2.71 13.14 -2.31
C PRO A 186 2.65 14.35 -3.22
N GLU A 187 2.51 14.09 -4.50
CA GLU A 187 2.36 15.10 -5.53
C GLU A 187 0.89 15.31 -5.89
N THR A 188 0.51 16.55 -6.07
CA THR A 188 -0.83 16.91 -6.54
C THR A 188 -0.85 16.88 -8.06
N ASN A 189 -1.52 15.91 -8.64
CA ASN A 189 -1.81 15.88 -10.06
C ASN A 189 -3.21 16.42 -10.34
N ILE A 190 -3.31 17.26 -11.37
CA ILE A 190 -4.54 17.88 -11.79
C ILE A 190 -4.97 17.22 -13.09
N TYR A 191 -6.01 16.40 -13.03
CA TYR A 191 -6.61 15.76 -14.20
C TYR A 191 -7.82 16.56 -14.66
N GLY A 192 -7.91 16.81 -15.97
CA GLY A 192 -9.11 17.38 -16.56
C GLY A 192 -10.28 16.38 -16.51
N TYR A 193 -11.49 16.90 -16.53
CA TYR A 193 -12.69 16.07 -16.67
C TYR A 193 -12.93 15.70 -18.13
N GLY A 194 -13.46 14.53 -18.39
CA GLY A 194 -13.82 14.13 -19.74
C GLY A 194 -13.93 12.62 -19.93
N PHE A 195 -13.98 12.24 -21.20
CA PHE A 195 -14.14 10.85 -21.61
C PHE A 195 -13.03 9.95 -21.06
N GLY A 196 -13.38 8.99 -20.20
CA GLY A 196 -12.45 8.04 -19.60
C GLY A 196 -11.72 8.53 -18.33
N ILE A 197 -11.94 9.79 -17.91
CA ILE A 197 -11.30 10.37 -16.73
C ILE A 197 -12.32 10.66 -15.62
N SER A 198 -13.52 11.14 -15.98
CA SER A 198 -14.60 11.46 -15.05
C SER A 198 -15.99 11.41 -15.71
N ALA A 199 -17.01 11.97 -15.06
CA ALA A 199 -18.38 11.99 -15.57
C ALA A 199 -18.49 12.59 -16.97
N TRP A 200 -19.40 12.06 -17.78
CA TRP A 200 -19.64 12.44 -19.19
C TRP A 200 -19.92 13.93 -19.42
N ASN A 201 -20.39 14.63 -18.40
CA ASN A 201 -20.87 16.00 -18.49
C ASN A 201 -19.87 17.06 -18.00
N GLY A 202 -18.58 16.73 -17.90
CA GLY A 202 -17.57 17.64 -17.35
C GLY A 202 -17.60 17.69 -15.82
N THR A 203 -17.19 18.79 -15.23
CA THR A 203 -17.15 18.97 -13.77
C THR A 203 -18.48 18.65 -13.09
N PRO A 204 -18.51 17.82 -12.04
CA PRO A 204 -19.52 17.99 -11.03
C PRO A 204 -19.49 19.46 -10.59
N ALA A 205 -20.66 20.11 -10.50
CA ALA A 205 -20.74 21.45 -9.92
C ALA A 205 -19.91 21.45 -8.64
N THR A 206 -19.09 22.47 -8.43
CA THR A 206 -18.31 22.61 -7.20
C THR A 206 -19.31 22.44 -6.07
N VAL A 207 -19.12 21.42 -5.24
CA VAL A 207 -20.02 21.20 -4.11
C VAL A 207 -19.76 22.37 -3.15
N VAL A 208 -20.63 23.36 -3.18
CA VAL A 208 -20.55 24.48 -2.25
C VAL A 208 -21.09 23.96 -0.93
N THR A 209 -20.27 24.04 0.09
CA THR A 209 -20.63 23.66 1.45
C THR A 209 -20.46 24.83 2.39
N ASP A 210 -21.36 24.93 3.36
CA ASP A 210 -21.29 25.84 4.49
C ASP A 210 -21.70 25.10 5.76
N GLN A 211 -21.81 25.76 6.90
CA GLN A 211 -22.24 25.15 8.16
C GLN A 211 -23.44 25.88 8.74
N LEU A 212 -24.27 25.15 9.46
CA LEU A 212 -25.31 25.76 10.28
C LEU A 212 -24.66 26.55 11.42
N ASN A 213 -25.18 27.76 11.66
CA ASN A 213 -24.79 28.60 12.79
C ASN A 213 -25.82 28.53 13.92
N GLU A 214 -26.56 27.43 13.98
CA GLU A 214 -27.52 27.11 15.03
C GLU A 214 -27.90 25.64 15.00
N ALA A 215 -28.50 25.15 16.08
CA ALA A 215 -29.09 23.81 16.11
C ALA A 215 -30.55 23.88 15.65
N LEU A 216 -30.94 23.10 14.64
CA LEU A 216 -32.29 23.10 14.08
C LEU A 216 -33.17 22.06 14.77
N ASP A 217 -34.42 22.46 15.07
CA ASP A 217 -35.47 21.51 15.36
C ASP A 217 -36.16 20.98 14.06
N ALA A 218 -37.05 20.01 14.20
CA ALA A 218 -37.69 19.39 13.03
C ALA A 218 -38.78 20.27 12.36
N THR A 219 -39.10 21.45 12.91
CA THR A 219 -40.19 22.32 12.46
C THR A 219 -39.71 23.67 11.94
N GLU A 220 -38.52 24.07 12.24
CA GLU A 220 -37.94 25.36 11.90
C GLU A 220 -37.72 25.47 10.38
N THR A 221 -38.14 26.62 9.82
CA THR A 221 -38.04 26.91 8.39
C THR A 221 -37.17 28.11 8.07
N ALA A 222 -36.70 28.83 9.09
CA ALA A 222 -35.69 29.90 8.96
C ALA A 222 -34.41 29.38 9.59
N ILE A 223 -33.38 29.08 8.81
CA ILE A 223 -32.16 28.46 9.27
C ILE A 223 -31.00 29.43 9.13
N ASP A 224 -30.19 29.56 10.17
CA ASP A 224 -28.99 30.40 10.13
C ASP A 224 -27.77 29.61 9.73
N VAL A 225 -26.97 30.16 8.81
CA VAL A 225 -25.72 29.58 8.26
C VAL A 225 -24.56 30.55 8.48
N ASP A 226 -23.33 30.06 8.39
CA ASP A 226 -22.14 30.88 8.62
C ASP A 226 -21.98 31.95 7.52
N ASP A 227 -22.17 31.60 6.25
CA ASP A 227 -22.10 32.53 5.10
C ASP A 227 -23.31 32.33 4.16
N GLY A 228 -24.36 33.07 4.36
CA GLY A 228 -25.55 33.03 3.50
C GLY A 228 -25.32 33.53 2.07
N SER A 229 -24.16 34.17 1.77
CA SER A 229 -23.88 34.72 0.45
C SER A 229 -23.59 33.61 -0.60
N VAL A 230 -23.28 32.38 -0.15
CA VAL A 230 -23.04 31.24 -1.01
C VAL A 230 -24.32 30.57 -1.53
N PHE A 231 -25.50 30.93 -0.95
CA PHE A 231 -26.79 30.36 -1.31
C PHE A 231 -27.65 31.34 -2.09
N ALA A 232 -28.51 30.81 -2.93
CA ALA A 232 -29.47 31.55 -3.71
C ALA A 232 -30.90 31.01 -3.56
N ALA A 233 -31.91 31.84 -3.83
CA ALA A 233 -33.30 31.40 -3.85
C ALA A 233 -33.48 30.33 -4.95
N ASN A 234 -34.13 29.24 -4.61
CA ASN A 234 -34.38 28.01 -5.34
C ASN A 234 -33.26 26.98 -5.30
N ASP A 235 -32.15 27.19 -4.59
CA ASP A 235 -31.17 26.14 -4.36
C ASP A 235 -31.79 24.99 -3.56
N TYR A 236 -31.33 23.78 -3.87
CA TYR A 236 -31.62 22.61 -3.05
C TYR A 236 -30.37 22.29 -2.21
N ILE A 237 -30.58 22.20 -0.91
CA ILE A 237 -29.51 21.95 0.05
C ILE A 237 -29.74 20.63 0.78
N LEU A 238 -28.66 19.99 1.18
CA LEU A 238 -28.63 18.78 1.99
C LEU A 238 -28.01 19.11 3.36
N VAL A 239 -28.74 18.78 4.42
CA VAL A 239 -28.22 18.82 5.79
C VAL A 239 -28.40 17.43 6.40
N GLY A 240 -27.29 16.74 6.66
CA GLY A 240 -27.35 15.32 7.02
C GLY A 240 -27.90 14.48 5.88
N GLN A 241 -29.12 13.96 6.03
CA GLN A 241 -29.87 13.25 4.97
C GLN A 241 -31.14 13.98 4.54
N GLU A 242 -31.43 15.14 5.12
CA GLU A 242 -32.61 15.92 4.79
C GLU A 242 -32.37 16.82 3.59
N ILE A 243 -33.25 16.78 2.60
CA ILE A 243 -33.26 17.70 1.46
C ILE A 243 -34.19 18.85 1.75
N MET A 244 -33.68 20.08 1.60
CA MET A 244 -34.42 21.32 1.78
C MET A 244 -34.30 22.18 0.51
N LYS A 245 -35.33 23.01 0.24
CA LYS A 245 -35.28 24.00 -0.83
C LYS A 245 -35.22 25.39 -0.25
N VAL A 246 -34.25 26.19 -0.63
CA VAL A 246 -34.12 27.59 -0.24
C VAL A 246 -35.16 28.41 -0.96
N SER A 247 -36.07 29.03 -0.21
CA SER A 247 -37.13 29.94 -0.75
C SER A 247 -36.62 31.37 -0.85
N SER A 248 -35.82 31.81 0.09
CA SER A 248 -35.20 33.15 0.10
C SER A 248 -33.98 33.17 1.01
N VAL A 249 -33.05 34.08 0.73
CA VAL A 249 -31.85 34.34 1.52
C VAL A 249 -31.89 35.77 2.04
N SER A 250 -31.64 35.95 3.35
CA SER A 250 -31.54 37.26 3.98
C SER A 250 -30.30 37.30 4.87
N THR A 251 -29.24 37.92 4.40
CA THR A 251 -27.91 37.90 5.03
C THR A 251 -27.46 36.45 5.25
N ASN A 252 -27.46 35.94 6.47
CA ASN A 252 -27.05 34.59 6.81
C ASN A 252 -28.24 33.69 7.20
N THR A 253 -29.47 34.17 7.05
CA THR A 253 -30.68 33.37 7.32
C THR A 253 -31.31 32.89 6.02
N LEU A 254 -31.46 31.58 5.85
CA LEU A 254 -32.17 30.96 4.75
C LEU A 254 -33.60 30.62 5.15
N THR A 255 -34.58 31.02 4.35
CA THR A 255 -35.94 30.48 4.51
C THR A 255 -36.06 29.24 3.64
N VAL A 256 -36.39 28.11 4.22
CA VAL A 256 -36.38 26.81 3.52
C VAL A 256 -37.72 26.09 3.55
N ILE A 257 -37.96 25.26 2.55
CA ILE A 257 -38.97 24.20 2.54
C ILE A 257 -38.29 22.90 2.88
N ARG A 258 -38.70 22.24 3.94
CA ARG A 258 -38.03 21.06 4.51
C ARG A 258 -38.68 19.74 4.09
N GLY A 259 -37.92 18.63 4.26
CA GLY A 259 -38.41 17.26 4.07
C GLY A 259 -38.86 16.97 2.65
N LEU A 260 -38.03 17.32 1.68
CA LEU A 260 -38.30 17.04 0.26
C LEU A 260 -37.86 15.62 -0.11
N SER A 261 -38.65 14.94 -0.97
CA SER A 261 -38.32 13.60 -1.43
C SER A 261 -37.46 13.59 -2.70
N SER A 262 -37.37 14.72 -3.40
CA SER A 262 -36.58 14.86 -4.63
C SER A 262 -36.21 16.30 -4.93
N LEU A 263 -35.25 16.51 -5.83
CA LEU A 263 -34.81 17.83 -6.31
C LEU A 263 -35.83 18.53 -7.25
N THR A 264 -36.97 17.91 -7.47
CA THR A 264 -38.07 18.52 -8.26
C THR A 264 -39.27 18.94 -7.41
N ASP A 265 -39.23 18.60 -6.12
CA ASP A 265 -40.33 18.94 -5.22
C ASP A 265 -40.29 20.42 -4.85
N THR A 266 -41.44 21.06 -4.84
CA THR A 266 -41.61 22.47 -4.51
C THR A 266 -42.43 22.71 -3.25
N THR A 267 -42.97 21.65 -2.65
CA THR A 267 -43.78 21.67 -1.44
C THR A 267 -43.29 20.59 -0.50
N SER A 268 -43.33 20.90 0.81
CA SER A 268 -43.02 19.91 1.85
C SER A 268 -43.93 18.68 1.65
N VAL A 269 -43.34 17.55 1.42
CA VAL A 269 -44.01 16.26 1.42
C VAL A 269 -43.69 15.63 2.74
N SER A 270 -44.72 15.24 3.49
CA SER A 270 -44.51 14.41 4.68
C SER A 270 -44.02 13.04 4.13
N ALA A 271 -42.71 12.95 3.91
CA ALA A 271 -42.09 11.77 3.32
C ALA A 271 -41.93 10.72 4.41
N VAL A 272 -42.31 9.53 4.08
CA VAL A 272 -42.00 8.33 4.88
C VAL A 272 -40.61 7.86 4.41
N GLY A 273 -39.55 8.18 5.15
CA GLY A 273 -38.21 7.71 4.79
C GLY A 273 -37.05 8.58 5.27
N SER A 274 -35.89 8.43 4.68
CA SER A 274 -34.62 9.04 5.10
C SER A 274 -34.49 10.55 4.85
N HIS A 275 -35.47 11.19 4.24
CA HIS A 275 -35.49 12.62 3.91
C HIS A 275 -36.49 13.45 4.76
N ASP A 276 -37.07 12.84 5.79
CA ASP A 276 -38.01 13.51 6.69
C ASP A 276 -37.35 14.66 7.46
N ASN A 277 -38.17 15.64 7.86
CA ASN A 277 -37.73 16.73 8.73
C ASN A 277 -37.12 16.19 10.02
N THR A 278 -35.83 16.44 10.21
CA THR A 278 -35.08 15.97 11.39
C THR A 278 -34.43 17.11 12.14
N THR A 279 -33.97 16.82 13.34
CA THR A 279 -33.16 17.79 14.11
C THR A 279 -31.71 17.73 13.61
N HIS A 280 -31.08 18.90 13.50
CA HIS A 280 -29.66 18.99 13.13
C HIS A 280 -28.90 19.74 14.22
N LEU A 281 -27.65 19.37 14.42
CA LEU A 281 -26.78 20.03 15.38
C LEU A 281 -26.22 21.34 14.82
N ASP A 282 -25.87 22.27 15.66
CA ASP A 282 -25.04 23.41 15.33
C ASP A 282 -23.73 22.95 14.67
N ASN A 283 -23.24 23.69 13.67
CA ASN A 283 -22.10 23.34 12.81
C ASN A 283 -22.31 22.09 11.89
N ALA A 284 -23.54 21.61 11.70
CA ALA A 284 -23.83 20.60 10.72
C ALA A 284 -23.55 21.13 9.29
N VAL A 285 -22.92 20.30 8.43
CA VAL A 285 -22.57 20.72 7.08
C VAL A 285 -23.81 20.88 6.22
N VAL A 286 -23.94 22.02 5.55
CA VAL A 286 -24.95 22.37 4.56
C VAL A 286 -24.33 22.27 3.18
N THR A 287 -24.84 21.41 2.31
CA THR A 287 -24.32 21.15 0.98
C THR A 287 -25.32 21.59 -0.09
N ILE A 288 -24.94 22.40 -1.06
CA ILE A 288 -25.80 22.72 -2.20
C ILE A 288 -25.87 21.52 -3.15
N LEU A 289 -27.06 20.95 -3.33
CA LEU A 289 -27.30 19.82 -4.25
C LEU A 289 -27.60 20.29 -5.68
N LEU A 290 -28.25 21.45 -5.83
CA LEU A 290 -28.59 22.05 -7.11
C LEU A 290 -28.62 23.57 -6.95
N ASP A 291 -27.67 24.23 -7.57
CA ASP A 291 -27.67 25.69 -7.69
C ASP A 291 -28.38 26.09 -9.00
N VAL A 292 -29.61 26.57 -8.87
CA VAL A 292 -30.42 27.00 -10.02
C VAL A 292 -30.03 28.39 -10.51
N SER A 293 -29.32 29.17 -9.66
CA SER A 293 -28.92 30.54 -10.00
C SER A 293 -27.67 30.61 -10.87
N SER A 294 -26.75 29.69 -10.70
CA SER A 294 -25.53 29.63 -11.51
C SER A 294 -25.73 28.99 -12.87
N GLY A 295 -26.91 28.44 -13.14
CA GLY A 295 -27.20 27.62 -14.32
C GLY A 295 -26.14 26.52 -14.46
N LEU A 296 -26.49 25.26 -14.25
CA LEU A 296 -25.55 24.15 -14.49
C LEU A 296 -24.95 24.33 -15.89
N SER A 297 -23.80 25.01 -15.98
CA SER A 297 -23.07 25.14 -17.22
C SER A 297 -22.30 23.84 -17.42
N PHE A 298 -22.99 22.87 -17.99
CA PHE A 298 -22.31 21.72 -18.56
C PHE A 298 -21.40 22.24 -19.67
N SER A 299 -20.12 21.88 -19.63
CA SER A 299 -19.22 22.15 -20.75
C SER A 299 -19.83 21.56 -22.01
N ALA A 300 -19.99 22.34 -23.04
CA ALA A 300 -20.48 21.84 -24.32
C ALA A 300 -19.43 20.88 -24.92
N TRP A 301 -19.86 20.04 -25.85
CA TRP A 301 -18.94 19.27 -26.66
C TRP A 301 -17.91 20.22 -27.27
N ASN A 302 -16.61 20.01 -27.02
CA ASN A 302 -15.50 20.85 -27.49
C ASN A 302 -15.21 22.11 -26.63
N GLU A 303 -15.76 22.22 -25.42
CA GLU A 303 -15.27 23.17 -24.42
C GLU A 303 -14.34 22.44 -23.43
N ALA A 304 -13.20 23.06 -23.12
CA ALA A 304 -12.32 22.56 -22.05
C ALA A 304 -13.06 22.66 -20.71
N ALA A 305 -12.99 21.62 -19.88
CA ALA A 305 -13.52 21.68 -18.54
C ALA A 305 -12.89 22.82 -17.76
N SER A 306 -13.72 23.64 -17.09
CA SER A 306 -13.26 24.83 -16.37
C SER A 306 -12.57 24.51 -15.06
N THR A 307 -12.72 23.28 -14.53
CA THR A 307 -12.08 22.77 -13.31
C THR A 307 -11.51 21.38 -13.55
N SER A 308 -10.66 20.94 -12.67
CA SER A 308 -9.93 19.70 -12.75
C SER A 308 -9.97 18.95 -11.43
N GLU A 309 -10.00 17.63 -11.49
CA GLU A 309 -9.89 16.80 -10.32
C GLU A 309 -8.43 16.80 -9.84
N THR A 310 -8.24 16.94 -8.54
CA THR A 310 -6.94 16.87 -7.90
C THR A 310 -6.76 15.49 -7.27
N VAL A 311 -5.77 14.76 -7.73
CA VAL A 311 -5.40 13.44 -7.18
C VAL A 311 -4.01 13.54 -6.58
N LEU A 312 -3.86 12.97 -5.37
CA LEU A 312 -2.55 12.82 -4.73
C LEU A 312 -1.89 11.54 -5.27
N GLU A 313 -0.76 11.68 -5.95
CA GLU A 313 0.10 10.56 -6.34
C GLU A 313 1.29 10.48 -5.39
N SER A 314 1.56 9.28 -4.87
CA SER A 314 2.75 9.05 -4.05
C SER A 314 4.01 9.22 -4.90
N ARG A 315 4.97 10.01 -4.42
CA ARG A 315 6.30 10.03 -5.00
C ARG A 315 7.07 8.77 -4.63
N TYR A 316 7.96 8.36 -5.50
CA TYR A 316 8.86 7.23 -5.30
C TYR A 316 10.30 7.67 -5.55
N TRP A 317 11.23 6.90 -5.03
CA TRP A 317 12.65 7.08 -5.29
C TRP A 317 13.12 6.11 -6.37
N VAL A 318 14.19 6.49 -7.04
CA VAL A 318 14.97 5.63 -7.92
C VAL A 318 16.45 5.89 -7.66
N PHE A 319 17.19 4.83 -7.46
CA PHE A 319 18.60 4.89 -7.10
C PHE A 319 19.48 4.19 -8.12
N GLU A 320 20.67 4.75 -8.34
CA GLU A 320 21.73 4.18 -9.18
C GLU A 320 23.11 4.52 -8.61
N ASN A 321 24.11 3.71 -8.92
CA ASN A 321 25.48 4.03 -8.56
C ASN A 321 26.28 4.57 -9.74
N PHE A 322 26.98 5.66 -9.52
CA PHE A 322 28.01 6.13 -10.44
C PHE A 322 29.38 5.99 -9.76
N GLY A 323 30.00 4.82 -9.95
CA GLY A 323 31.16 4.42 -9.18
C GLY A 323 30.77 4.04 -7.74
N GLU A 324 31.41 4.68 -6.75
CA GLU A 324 31.10 4.49 -5.33
C GLU A 324 29.98 5.42 -4.82
N ASN A 325 29.66 6.44 -5.62
CA ASN A 325 28.69 7.48 -5.28
C ASN A 325 27.26 7.04 -5.62
N LEU A 326 26.29 7.55 -4.88
CA LEU A 326 24.88 7.29 -5.10
C LEU A 326 24.26 8.44 -5.90
N LEU A 327 23.63 8.09 -7.02
CA LEU A 327 22.67 8.96 -7.70
C LEU A 327 21.27 8.66 -7.16
N ALA A 328 20.57 9.68 -6.71
CA ALA A 328 19.23 9.57 -6.13
C ALA A 328 18.26 10.53 -6.83
N LEU A 329 17.11 10.02 -7.22
CA LEU A 329 16.02 10.78 -7.83
C LEU A 329 14.73 10.47 -7.09
N ALA A 330 14.15 11.48 -6.44
CA ALA A 330 12.72 11.43 -6.09
C ALA A 330 11.91 11.84 -7.33
N SER A 331 10.82 11.15 -7.65
CA SER A 331 10.03 11.45 -8.85
C SER A 331 9.61 12.92 -8.89
N ASN A 332 9.69 13.54 -10.08
CA ASN A 332 9.49 14.97 -10.34
C ASN A 332 10.41 15.92 -9.55
N ASN A 333 11.61 15.46 -9.28
CA ASN A 333 12.66 16.27 -8.63
C ASN A 333 13.93 16.35 -9.47
N ASN A 334 14.90 17.09 -8.95
CA ASN A 334 16.26 17.13 -9.49
C ASN A 334 16.98 15.79 -9.25
N LEU A 335 18.01 15.54 -10.03
CA LEU A 335 18.97 14.46 -9.77
C LEU A 335 19.93 14.89 -8.65
N PHE A 336 20.05 14.10 -7.60
CA PHE A 336 20.94 14.33 -6.48
C PHE A 336 22.09 13.31 -6.48
N LEU A 337 23.22 13.74 -5.94
CA LEU A 337 24.43 12.94 -5.73
C LEU A 337 24.78 12.92 -4.26
N TRP A 338 24.90 11.74 -3.67
CA TRP A 338 25.64 11.56 -2.43
C TRP A 338 27.06 11.11 -2.76
N ASP A 339 28.07 11.92 -2.38
CA ASP A 339 29.46 11.62 -2.61
C ASP A 339 30.07 10.94 -1.37
N LYS A 340 30.59 9.74 -1.55
CA LYS A 340 31.22 8.97 -0.47
C LYS A 340 32.40 9.75 0.18
N SER A 341 33.10 10.56 -0.58
CA SER A 341 34.26 11.32 -0.07
C SER A 341 33.89 12.37 0.96
N ASP A 342 32.64 12.85 0.97
CA ASP A 342 32.12 13.84 1.92
C ASP A 342 31.74 13.22 3.29
N GLY A 343 31.75 11.90 3.38
CA GLY A 343 31.44 11.15 4.61
C GLY A 343 29.99 10.70 4.74
N GLN A 344 29.75 9.74 5.63
CA GLN A 344 28.47 9.03 5.74
C GLN A 344 27.29 9.91 6.16
N THR A 345 27.54 10.99 6.90
CA THR A 345 26.51 11.91 7.39
C THR A 345 26.32 13.14 6.52
N ALA A 346 27.11 13.27 5.43
CA ALA A 346 26.95 14.36 4.49
C ALA A 346 25.62 14.21 3.74
N ARG A 347 24.89 15.31 3.61
CA ARG A 347 23.65 15.33 2.84
C ARG A 347 23.95 15.24 1.35
N ALA A 348 23.09 14.54 0.61
CA ALA A 348 23.17 14.52 -0.84
C ALA A 348 22.96 15.94 -1.40
N ALA A 349 23.69 16.27 -2.47
CA ALA A 349 23.67 17.57 -3.11
C ALA A 349 23.14 17.46 -4.55
N LEU A 350 22.82 18.60 -5.17
CA LEU A 350 22.44 18.62 -6.58
C LEU A 350 23.56 18.02 -7.44
N ALA A 351 23.26 16.99 -8.23
CA ALA A 351 24.26 16.30 -9.05
C ALA A 351 24.87 17.21 -10.13
N SER A 352 24.06 18.07 -10.74
CA SER A 352 24.50 19.04 -11.75
C SER A 352 23.46 20.14 -11.93
N SER A 353 23.92 21.37 -12.06
CA SER A 353 23.06 22.50 -12.46
C SER A 353 22.65 22.46 -13.94
N ASN A 354 23.29 21.61 -14.74
CA ASN A 354 22.98 21.43 -16.16
C ASN A 354 22.06 20.22 -16.41
N ALA A 355 21.71 19.45 -15.36
CA ALA A 355 20.76 18.37 -15.47
C ALA A 355 19.30 18.89 -15.51
N PRO A 356 18.36 18.13 -16.05
CA PRO A 356 16.94 18.44 -15.92
C PRO A 356 16.51 18.62 -14.46
N THR A 357 15.61 19.56 -14.21
CA THR A 357 15.15 19.91 -12.86
C THR A 357 13.91 19.11 -12.43
N ALA A 358 13.26 18.41 -13.38
CA ALA A 358 12.16 17.51 -13.12
C ALA A 358 12.29 16.24 -13.97
N SER A 359 12.28 15.09 -13.30
CA SER A 359 12.36 13.78 -13.95
C SER A 359 11.65 12.72 -13.11
N ARG A 360 11.09 11.68 -13.75
CA ARG A 360 10.37 10.61 -13.05
C ARG A 360 11.24 9.38 -12.79
N HIS A 361 12.08 8.98 -13.75
CA HIS A 361 12.89 7.77 -13.65
C HIS A 361 14.35 8.05 -13.95
N LEU A 362 15.19 7.24 -13.33
CA LEU A 362 16.64 7.23 -13.47
C LEU A 362 17.08 5.81 -13.79
N ILE A 363 17.98 5.65 -14.77
CA ILE A 363 18.69 4.39 -14.98
C ILE A 363 20.09 4.69 -15.56
N LEU A 364 21.06 3.88 -15.17
CA LEU A 364 22.41 3.91 -15.73
C LEU A 364 22.55 2.87 -16.82
N SER A 365 23.01 3.26 -18.00
CA SER A 365 23.42 2.31 -19.05
C SER A 365 24.79 1.74 -18.67
N THR A 366 24.84 0.44 -18.35
CA THR A 366 26.05 -0.18 -17.78
C THR A 366 27.20 -0.36 -18.77
N PRO A 367 27.00 -0.62 -20.09
CA PRO A 367 28.12 -0.81 -21.01
C PRO A 367 28.92 0.47 -21.30
N ASP A 368 28.24 1.59 -21.27
CA ASP A 368 28.71 2.89 -21.79
C ASP A 368 28.61 4.02 -20.76
N ARG A 369 28.02 3.74 -19.58
CA ARG A 369 27.91 4.66 -18.43
C ARG A 369 27.26 6.01 -18.75
N HIS A 370 26.21 5.99 -19.60
CA HIS A 370 25.31 7.13 -19.71
C HIS A 370 24.27 7.09 -18.59
N VAL A 371 24.03 8.22 -17.95
CA VAL A 371 22.90 8.40 -17.03
C VAL A 371 21.69 8.79 -17.85
N ILE A 372 20.57 8.10 -17.67
CA ILE A 372 19.35 8.30 -18.46
C ILE A 372 18.25 8.73 -17.51
N LEU A 373 17.65 9.89 -17.77
CA LEU A 373 16.48 10.41 -17.08
C LEU A 373 15.26 10.31 -18.00
N MET A 374 14.13 9.90 -17.45
CA MET A 374 12.90 9.67 -18.21
C MET A 374 11.70 10.35 -17.57
N GLY A 375 10.66 10.67 -18.37
CA GLY A 375 9.59 11.54 -17.94
C GLY A 375 10.13 12.92 -17.59
N THR A 376 10.96 13.50 -18.44
CA THR A 376 11.78 14.66 -18.12
C THR A 376 11.48 15.87 -19.01
N GLU A 377 12.14 16.98 -18.75
CA GLU A 377 11.98 18.25 -19.46
C GLU A 377 12.46 18.16 -20.91
N THR A 378 11.68 18.71 -21.82
CA THR A 378 12.12 18.92 -23.21
C THR A 378 13.09 20.09 -23.33
N THR A 379 13.00 21.07 -22.44
CA THR A 379 13.94 22.19 -22.28
C THR A 379 14.54 22.15 -20.87
N ILE A 380 15.82 21.84 -20.75
CA ILE A 380 16.54 21.74 -19.47
C ILE A 380 16.38 23.03 -18.65
N GLY A 381 16.06 22.87 -17.36
CA GLY A 381 15.86 23.97 -16.42
C GLY A 381 14.49 24.61 -16.49
N THR A 382 13.54 24.02 -17.22
CA THR A 382 12.18 24.54 -17.37
C THR A 382 11.18 23.42 -17.06
N SER A 383 10.85 23.20 -15.78
CA SER A 383 9.99 22.12 -15.33
C SER A 383 8.60 22.09 -15.97
N SER A 384 8.08 23.26 -16.39
CA SER A 384 6.82 23.36 -17.16
C SER A 384 6.86 22.72 -18.55
N THR A 385 8.04 22.33 -19.04
CA THR A 385 8.22 21.63 -20.33
C THR A 385 8.39 20.12 -20.15
N GLN A 386 8.12 19.60 -18.96
CA GLN A 386 8.17 18.15 -18.68
C GLN A 386 7.18 17.41 -19.57
N ASP A 387 7.66 16.32 -20.18
CA ASP A 387 6.88 15.41 -21.01
C ASP A 387 7.11 13.98 -20.47
N ASP A 388 6.07 13.35 -20.01
CA ASP A 388 6.12 12.02 -19.37
C ASP A 388 6.58 10.90 -20.29
N LEU A 389 6.65 11.14 -21.60
CA LEU A 389 7.19 10.22 -22.61
C LEU A 389 8.56 10.61 -23.13
N PHE A 390 9.15 11.69 -22.61
CA PHE A 390 10.45 12.17 -23.05
C PHE A 390 11.57 11.59 -22.20
N LEU A 391 12.65 11.16 -22.84
CA LEU A 391 13.85 10.67 -22.16
C LEU A 391 15.09 11.43 -22.64
N ARG A 392 16.01 11.63 -21.73
CA ARG A 392 17.29 12.29 -21.96
C ARG A 392 18.44 11.45 -21.38
N PHE A 393 19.56 11.41 -22.08
CA PHE A 393 20.77 10.77 -21.58
C PHE A 393 21.93 11.75 -21.56
N SER A 394 22.76 11.63 -20.53
CA SER A 394 23.96 12.42 -20.34
C SER A 394 25.02 12.07 -21.40
N SER A 395 26.13 12.80 -21.44
CA SER A 395 27.32 12.37 -22.14
C SER A 395 27.92 11.11 -21.47
N GLN A 396 28.66 10.32 -22.25
CA GLN A 396 29.31 9.10 -21.76
C GLN A 396 30.27 9.41 -20.61
N GLU A 397 30.12 8.66 -19.51
CA GLU A 397 30.92 8.80 -18.27
C GLU A 397 30.84 10.18 -17.59
N ASP A 398 29.90 11.03 -18.00
CA ASP A 398 29.73 12.37 -17.46
C ASP A 398 28.25 12.69 -17.21
N PHE A 399 27.82 12.57 -15.95
CA PHE A 399 26.46 12.90 -15.50
C PHE A 399 26.21 14.42 -15.36
N THR A 400 27.21 15.27 -15.67
CA THR A 400 27.06 16.73 -15.61
C THR A 400 26.78 17.37 -16.97
N ASP A 401 27.00 16.64 -18.07
CA ASP A 401 26.79 17.12 -19.45
C ASP A 401 25.53 16.49 -20.08
N TRP A 402 24.47 17.29 -20.24
CA TRP A 402 23.16 16.91 -20.73
C TRP A 402 22.73 17.57 -22.02
N SER A 403 23.53 18.53 -22.50
CA SER A 403 23.18 19.29 -23.71
C SER A 403 23.83 18.69 -24.94
N PRO A 404 23.06 18.20 -25.94
CA PRO A 404 23.63 17.61 -27.14
C PRO A 404 24.48 18.61 -27.92
N THR A 405 25.71 18.21 -28.26
CA THR A 405 26.63 18.95 -29.10
C THR A 405 27.26 18.05 -30.16
N SER A 406 28.02 18.60 -31.11
CA SER A 406 28.70 17.82 -32.12
C SER A 406 29.89 17.00 -31.61
N ILE A 407 30.32 17.20 -30.34
CA ILE A 407 31.51 16.60 -29.77
C ILE A 407 31.21 15.71 -28.54
N ASN A 408 30.01 15.69 -28.04
CA ASN A 408 29.57 14.84 -26.94
C ASN A 408 28.56 13.77 -27.39
N THR A 409 28.19 12.89 -26.49
CA THR A 409 27.25 11.79 -26.74
C THR A 409 25.89 12.00 -26.09
N ALA A 410 25.66 13.17 -25.46
CA ALA A 410 24.37 13.49 -24.87
C ALA A 410 23.26 13.56 -25.95
N GLY A 411 22.05 13.17 -25.58
CA GLY A 411 20.94 13.14 -26.51
C GLY A 411 19.58 12.92 -25.85
N SER A 412 18.55 12.78 -26.67
CA SER A 412 17.19 12.57 -26.19
C SER A 412 16.33 11.82 -27.19
N PHE A 413 15.29 11.15 -26.69
CA PHE A 413 14.21 10.55 -27.48
C PHE A 413 12.85 10.87 -26.88
N ARG A 414 11.80 10.73 -27.68
CA ARG A 414 10.43 10.74 -27.23
C ARG A 414 9.75 9.43 -27.64
N ILE A 415 9.15 8.74 -26.69
CA ILE A 415 8.31 7.57 -26.95
C ILE A 415 6.98 8.07 -27.56
N GLN A 416 6.46 7.34 -28.53
CA GLN A 416 5.26 7.76 -29.28
C GLN A 416 3.99 7.02 -28.85
N ASP A 417 4.11 6.01 -27.99
CA ASP A 417 2.99 5.17 -27.55
C ASP A 417 2.88 5.17 -26.02
N GLY A 418 1.66 5.39 -25.53
CA GLY A 418 1.35 5.56 -24.11
C GLY A 418 1.16 7.02 -23.69
N SER A 419 0.90 7.23 -22.41
CA SER A 419 0.74 8.55 -21.78
C SER A 419 1.90 8.92 -20.86
N LYS A 420 2.51 7.94 -20.18
CA LYS A 420 3.68 8.14 -19.33
C LYS A 420 4.58 6.91 -19.29
N ILE A 421 5.87 7.12 -19.05
CA ILE A 421 6.82 6.06 -18.75
C ILE A 421 6.56 5.61 -17.29
N MET A 422 6.37 4.30 -17.11
CA MET A 422 5.99 3.71 -15.84
C MET A 422 7.17 3.10 -15.09
N THR A 423 8.04 2.37 -15.79
CA THR A 423 9.17 1.67 -15.17
C THR A 423 10.26 1.33 -16.17
N THR A 424 11.43 1.03 -15.67
CA THR A 424 12.59 0.65 -16.48
C THR A 424 13.41 -0.44 -15.81
N VAL A 425 13.89 -1.40 -16.60
CA VAL A 425 14.72 -2.51 -16.11
C VAL A 425 15.82 -2.82 -17.12
N ARG A 426 17.03 -3.13 -16.64
CA ARG A 426 18.10 -3.65 -17.49
C ARG A 426 17.88 -5.13 -17.76
N SER A 427 17.92 -5.53 -19.02
CA SER A 427 17.83 -6.95 -19.43
C SER A 427 18.64 -7.21 -20.68
N ARG A 428 19.48 -8.25 -20.65
CA ARG A 428 20.25 -8.77 -21.81
C ARG A 428 20.99 -7.71 -22.65
N GLY A 429 21.57 -6.71 -22.01
CA GLY A 429 22.35 -5.68 -22.70
C GLY A 429 21.51 -4.57 -23.33
N SER A 430 20.23 -4.50 -23.01
CA SER A 430 19.32 -3.41 -23.32
C SER A 430 18.62 -2.90 -22.07
N ILE A 431 18.07 -1.72 -22.16
CA ILE A 431 17.17 -1.16 -21.16
C ILE A 431 15.74 -1.34 -21.69
N LEU A 432 14.94 -2.07 -20.93
CA LEU A 432 13.52 -2.20 -21.19
C LEU A 432 12.79 -1.04 -20.53
N ILE A 433 11.89 -0.40 -21.26
CA ILE A 433 11.13 0.78 -20.85
C ILE A 433 9.66 0.47 -21.04
N TRP A 434 8.88 0.51 -19.97
CA TRP A 434 7.42 0.37 -20.04
C TRP A 434 6.76 1.72 -19.98
N THR A 435 5.78 1.88 -20.84
CA THR A 435 4.74 2.89 -20.67
C THR A 435 3.54 2.27 -19.97
N ASP A 436 2.50 3.05 -19.74
CA ASP A 436 1.20 2.56 -19.27
C ASP A 436 0.52 1.59 -20.27
N THR A 437 0.98 1.53 -21.54
CA THR A 437 0.37 0.70 -22.59
C THR A 437 1.34 -0.25 -23.29
N SER A 438 2.63 0.05 -23.33
CA SER A 438 3.56 -0.61 -24.26
C SER A 438 4.93 -0.87 -23.62
N LEU A 439 5.70 -1.77 -24.26
CA LEU A 439 7.07 -2.09 -23.92
C LEU A 439 8.02 -1.69 -25.06
N HIS A 440 9.07 -0.98 -24.69
CA HIS A 440 10.16 -0.56 -25.57
C HIS A 440 11.52 -1.09 -25.12
N SER A 441 12.45 -1.17 -26.04
CA SER A 441 13.86 -1.49 -25.78
C SER A 441 14.72 -0.32 -26.21
N LEU A 442 15.56 0.16 -25.31
CA LEU A 442 16.62 1.11 -25.58
C LEU A 442 17.96 0.40 -25.54
N GLN A 443 18.69 0.40 -26.64
CA GLN A 443 19.95 -0.31 -26.78
C GLN A 443 21.06 0.66 -27.19
N PHE A 444 22.22 0.54 -26.54
CA PHE A 444 23.42 1.25 -26.98
C PHE A 444 23.93 0.67 -28.31
N ILE A 445 23.99 1.51 -29.34
CA ILE A 445 24.40 1.14 -30.70
C ILE A 445 25.68 1.86 -31.13
N GLY A 446 26.17 2.80 -30.30
CA GLY A 446 27.37 3.58 -30.60
C GLY A 446 27.18 4.69 -31.64
N ALA A 447 28.27 5.40 -31.93
CA ALA A 447 28.22 6.54 -32.83
C ALA A 447 27.81 6.13 -34.26
N PRO A 448 27.04 6.97 -34.97
CA PRO A 448 26.69 8.36 -34.64
C PRO A 448 25.39 8.50 -33.82
N PHE A 449 24.62 7.45 -33.59
CA PHE A 449 23.27 7.52 -33.02
C PHE A 449 23.20 7.29 -31.51
N VAL A 450 24.30 6.83 -30.86
CA VAL A 450 24.45 6.50 -29.45
C VAL A 450 23.50 5.41 -28.99
N PHE A 451 22.17 5.65 -29.01
CA PHE A 451 21.14 4.68 -28.66
C PHE A 451 20.15 4.43 -29.82
N GLY A 452 19.58 3.24 -29.84
CA GLY A 452 18.44 2.88 -30.68
C GLY A 452 17.24 2.54 -29.81
N LEU A 453 16.08 3.16 -30.09
CA LEU A 453 14.82 2.91 -29.40
C LEU A 453 13.89 2.11 -30.31
N THR A 454 13.35 0.99 -29.82
CA THR A 454 12.46 0.09 -30.58
C THR A 454 11.29 -0.35 -29.71
N GLN A 455 10.06 -0.27 -30.22
CA GLN A 455 8.90 -0.85 -29.58
C GLN A 455 8.91 -2.38 -29.73
N LEU A 456 8.74 -3.10 -28.63
CA LEU A 456 8.72 -4.57 -28.60
C LEU A 456 7.30 -5.12 -28.59
N ALA A 457 6.38 -4.49 -27.87
CA ALA A 457 4.99 -4.92 -27.76
C ALA A 457 4.07 -3.77 -27.35
N ALA A 458 2.78 -3.94 -27.61
CA ALA A 458 1.70 -3.05 -27.15
C ALA A 458 0.71 -3.83 -26.27
N ASN A 459 -0.15 -3.11 -25.54
CA ASN A 459 -1.15 -3.66 -24.62
C ASN A 459 -0.55 -4.55 -23.50
N CYS A 460 0.61 -4.19 -23.01
CA CYS A 460 1.33 -4.89 -21.96
C CYS A 460 2.02 -3.92 -20.99
N GLY A 461 1.40 -2.76 -20.74
CA GLY A 461 1.92 -1.71 -19.88
C GLY A 461 2.18 -2.18 -18.45
N ALA A 462 2.97 -1.41 -17.72
CA ALA A 462 3.30 -1.65 -16.32
C ALA A 462 2.37 -0.85 -15.39
N VAL A 463 2.16 -1.34 -14.15
CA VAL A 463 1.21 -0.73 -13.20
C VAL A 463 1.86 0.32 -12.30
N SER A 464 3.17 0.22 -12.04
CA SER A 464 3.91 1.11 -11.13
C SER A 464 5.37 1.26 -11.55
N ALA A 465 6.09 2.13 -10.83
CA ALA A 465 7.52 2.38 -11.04
C ALA A 465 8.42 1.19 -10.67
N HIS A 466 7.99 0.35 -9.75
CA HIS A 466 8.77 -0.77 -9.21
C HIS A 466 8.06 -2.12 -9.37
N CYS A 467 7.24 -2.31 -10.42
CA CYS A 467 6.50 -3.55 -10.64
C CYS A 467 7.18 -4.56 -11.58
N ALA A 468 8.35 -4.24 -12.13
CA ALA A 468 9.08 -5.08 -13.08
C ALA A 468 10.47 -5.45 -12.57
N ILE A 469 10.89 -6.70 -12.81
CA ILE A 469 12.19 -7.20 -12.39
C ILE A 469 12.76 -8.19 -13.41
N ASP A 470 14.08 -8.15 -13.62
CA ASP A 470 14.79 -9.11 -14.46
C ASP A 470 15.41 -10.24 -13.63
N VAL A 471 15.21 -11.46 -14.08
CA VAL A 471 15.79 -12.66 -13.49
C VAL A 471 16.55 -13.41 -14.58
N ASN A 472 17.86 -13.25 -14.59
CA ASN A 472 18.77 -13.93 -15.55
C ASN A 472 18.37 -13.71 -17.03
N GLY A 473 17.89 -12.52 -17.36
CA GLY A 473 17.48 -12.14 -18.71
C GLY A 473 16.06 -12.55 -19.08
N THR A 474 15.26 -12.97 -18.14
CA THR A 474 13.79 -13.05 -18.25
C THR A 474 13.19 -11.98 -17.34
N THR A 475 12.42 -11.08 -17.90
CA THR A 475 11.83 -9.99 -17.13
C THR A 475 10.37 -10.28 -16.83
N PHE A 476 9.96 -10.10 -15.60
CA PHE A 476 8.59 -10.27 -15.12
C PHE A 476 8.00 -8.94 -14.67
N TRP A 477 6.71 -8.70 -14.93
CA TRP A 477 6.02 -7.50 -14.44
C TRP A 477 4.54 -7.71 -14.24
N MET A 478 3.99 -6.86 -13.38
CA MET A 478 2.56 -6.74 -13.13
C MET A 478 1.97 -5.62 -13.99
N SER A 479 0.88 -5.90 -14.66
CA SER A 479 0.03 -4.94 -15.35
C SER A 479 -1.30 -4.81 -14.61
N GLN A 480 -2.21 -3.96 -15.09
CA GLN A 480 -3.48 -3.67 -14.41
C GLN A 480 -4.39 -4.89 -14.20
N GLN A 481 -4.31 -5.91 -15.05
CA GLN A 481 -5.18 -7.10 -14.99
C GLN A 481 -4.47 -8.41 -15.28
N ALA A 482 -3.15 -8.42 -15.36
CA ALA A 482 -2.40 -9.63 -15.70
C ALA A 482 -0.92 -9.50 -15.32
N PHE A 483 -0.28 -10.64 -15.22
CA PHE A 483 1.18 -10.76 -15.13
C PHE A 483 1.74 -11.13 -16.49
N TYR A 484 2.88 -10.56 -16.81
CA TYR A 484 3.57 -10.77 -18.07
C TYR A 484 5.03 -11.17 -17.84
N MET A 485 5.61 -11.80 -18.83
CA MET A 485 7.05 -12.08 -18.91
C MET A 485 7.61 -11.73 -20.29
N PHE A 486 8.89 -11.39 -20.31
CA PHE A 486 9.67 -11.18 -21.53
C PHE A 486 10.94 -12.02 -21.48
N ASP A 487 11.08 -12.94 -22.44
CA ASP A 487 12.25 -13.79 -22.64
C ASP A 487 12.88 -13.63 -24.03
N GLY A 488 12.55 -12.53 -24.71
CA GLY A 488 12.77 -12.25 -26.13
C GLY A 488 11.44 -12.04 -26.86
N SER A 489 10.33 -12.43 -26.24
CA SER A 489 8.96 -12.13 -26.66
C SER A 489 8.08 -11.89 -25.44
N VAL A 490 7.08 -11.01 -25.58
CA VAL A 490 6.13 -10.74 -24.49
C VAL A 490 5.09 -11.85 -24.44
N LYS A 491 4.88 -12.40 -23.25
CA LYS A 491 3.88 -13.45 -22.99
C LYS A 491 3.07 -13.11 -21.74
N LYS A 492 1.75 -13.25 -21.82
CA LYS A 492 0.89 -13.26 -20.63
C LYS A 492 1.13 -14.55 -19.86
N MET A 493 1.34 -14.43 -18.54
CA MET A 493 1.57 -15.58 -17.67
C MET A 493 0.23 -16.19 -17.24
N PRO A 494 0.06 -17.51 -17.35
CA PRO A 494 -1.06 -18.18 -16.71
C PRO A 494 -0.95 -18.04 -15.20
N CYS A 495 -2.00 -17.56 -14.55
CA CYS A 495 -2.01 -17.31 -13.11
C CYS A 495 -3.22 -18.01 -12.47
N THR A 496 -2.97 -18.91 -11.53
CA THR A 496 -4.01 -19.69 -10.84
C THR A 496 -4.67 -18.93 -9.69
N VAL A 497 -4.23 -17.71 -9.42
CA VAL A 497 -4.77 -16.80 -8.40
C VAL A 497 -5.14 -15.43 -8.99
N GLN A 498 -5.30 -15.33 -10.32
CA GLN A 498 -5.46 -14.06 -11.03
C GLN A 498 -6.67 -13.26 -10.52
N ASP A 499 -7.87 -13.85 -10.52
CA ASP A 499 -9.08 -13.15 -10.12
C ASP A 499 -9.00 -12.73 -8.64
N TYR A 500 -8.51 -13.61 -7.77
CA TYR A 500 -8.30 -13.29 -6.36
C TYR A 500 -7.42 -12.06 -6.13
N VAL A 501 -6.37 -11.89 -6.94
CA VAL A 501 -5.47 -10.73 -6.83
C VAL A 501 -6.10 -9.47 -7.42
N PHE A 502 -6.65 -9.56 -8.63
CA PHE A 502 -7.12 -8.36 -9.35
C PHE A 502 -8.52 -7.90 -8.95
N ASP A 503 -9.35 -8.76 -8.35
CA ASP A 503 -10.63 -8.36 -7.74
C ASP A 503 -10.43 -7.62 -6.40
N ASP A 504 -9.32 -7.89 -5.68
CA ASP A 504 -8.94 -7.25 -4.42
C ASP A 504 -7.88 -6.14 -4.61
N PHE A 505 -7.53 -5.79 -5.84
CA PHE A 505 -6.46 -4.85 -6.14
C PHE A 505 -6.93 -3.39 -6.07
N SER A 506 -6.28 -2.56 -5.24
CA SER A 506 -6.56 -1.13 -5.14
C SER A 506 -6.03 -0.37 -6.37
N ILE A 507 -6.95 0.05 -7.25
CA ILE A 507 -6.60 0.86 -8.43
C ILE A 507 -6.08 2.25 -8.01
N THR A 508 -6.60 2.79 -6.91
CA THR A 508 -6.18 4.12 -6.40
C THR A 508 -4.77 4.11 -5.82
N GLN A 509 -4.29 2.95 -5.36
CA GLN A 509 -2.96 2.76 -4.79
C GLN A 509 -2.03 1.94 -5.70
N GLN A 510 -2.36 1.80 -6.99
CA GLN A 510 -1.59 0.99 -7.93
C GLN A 510 -0.11 1.40 -8.03
N GLN A 511 0.20 2.68 -7.83
CA GLN A 511 1.57 3.18 -7.86
C GLN A 511 2.45 2.65 -6.71
N LEU A 512 1.86 2.09 -5.66
CA LEU A 512 2.60 1.51 -4.54
C LEU A 512 3.11 0.10 -4.82
N VAL A 513 2.65 -0.55 -5.91
CA VAL A 513 3.09 -1.92 -6.23
C VAL A 513 4.60 -1.99 -6.33
N TYR A 514 5.19 -2.90 -5.57
CA TYR A 514 6.63 -3.15 -5.52
C TYR A 514 6.93 -4.62 -5.78
N VAL A 515 7.93 -4.92 -6.59
CA VAL A 515 8.35 -6.29 -6.88
C VAL A 515 9.63 -6.64 -6.12
N GLY A 516 9.64 -7.79 -5.48
CA GLY A 516 10.80 -8.36 -4.82
C GLY A 516 11.26 -9.66 -5.48
N LEU A 517 12.56 -9.90 -5.45
CA LEU A 517 13.18 -11.16 -5.89
C LEU A 517 13.77 -11.87 -4.67
N ASN A 518 13.52 -13.15 -4.54
CA ASN A 518 14.21 -14.03 -3.58
C ASN A 518 14.88 -15.16 -4.36
N THR A 519 16.15 -14.98 -4.70
CA THR A 519 16.90 -15.91 -5.55
C THR A 519 17.17 -17.26 -4.88
N ASP A 520 17.21 -17.33 -3.55
CA ASP A 520 17.41 -18.59 -2.82
C ASP A 520 16.24 -19.57 -2.97
N PHE A 521 15.04 -19.01 -3.16
CA PHE A 521 13.81 -19.79 -3.29
C PHE A 521 13.18 -19.69 -4.68
N ASN A 522 13.81 -18.98 -5.62
CA ASN A 522 13.33 -18.78 -7.00
C ASN A 522 11.96 -18.09 -7.06
N GLU A 523 11.76 -17.08 -6.22
CA GLU A 523 10.50 -16.37 -6.03
C GLU A 523 10.57 -14.96 -6.60
N VAL A 524 9.56 -14.57 -7.35
CA VAL A 524 9.24 -13.18 -7.69
C VAL A 524 7.94 -12.83 -6.99
N THR A 525 7.98 -11.83 -6.12
CA THR A 525 6.83 -11.44 -5.28
C THR A 525 6.43 -10.01 -5.60
N TRP A 526 5.16 -9.80 -5.94
CA TRP A 526 4.57 -8.45 -6.05
C TRP A 526 3.79 -8.14 -4.77
N PHE A 527 4.19 -7.06 -4.12
CA PHE A 527 3.52 -6.49 -2.96
C PHE A 527 2.55 -5.42 -3.45
N TYR A 528 1.30 -5.43 -2.98
CA TYR A 528 0.26 -4.53 -3.44
C TYR A 528 -0.71 -4.17 -2.30
N ALA A 529 -1.48 -3.10 -2.50
CA ALA A 529 -2.56 -2.71 -1.60
C ALA A 529 -3.87 -3.40 -2.01
N SER A 530 -4.60 -3.95 -1.04
CA SER A 530 -5.96 -4.44 -1.25
C SER A 530 -6.94 -3.28 -1.51
N GLU A 531 -8.15 -3.57 -2.03
CA GLU A 531 -9.13 -2.56 -2.45
C GLU A 531 -9.44 -1.53 -1.35
N ASP A 532 -9.57 -1.98 -0.11
CA ASP A 532 -9.91 -1.14 1.04
C ASP A 532 -8.69 -0.55 1.77
N SER A 533 -7.45 -0.83 1.31
CA SER A 533 -6.23 -0.40 1.98
C SER A 533 -5.59 0.83 1.31
N GLY A 534 -5.13 1.78 2.13
CA GLY A 534 -4.31 2.91 1.68
C GLY A 534 -2.80 2.61 1.58
N PHE A 535 -2.36 1.41 1.93
CA PHE A 535 -0.95 0.97 1.96
C PHE A 535 -0.83 -0.51 1.62
N ILE A 536 0.39 -0.96 1.32
CA ILE A 536 0.66 -2.36 0.95
C ILE A 536 0.35 -3.29 2.13
N ASP A 537 -0.52 -4.28 1.89
CA ASP A 537 -0.97 -5.26 2.89
C ASP A 537 -1.11 -6.69 2.33
N ARG A 538 -0.86 -6.89 1.05
CA ARG A 538 -0.96 -8.16 0.34
C ARG A 538 0.27 -8.43 -0.51
N CYS A 539 0.52 -9.70 -0.79
CA CYS A 539 1.48 -10.06 -1.82
C CYS A 539 1.05 -11.31 -2.59
N VAL A 540 1.55 -11.41 -3.81
CA VAL A 540 1.42 -12.58 -4.68
C VAL A 540 2.80 -12.98 -5.18
N THR A 541 3.11 -14.26 -5.06
CA THR A 541 4.41 -14.81 -5.40
C THR A 541 4.31 -15.80 -6.56
N PHE A 542 5.21 -15.66 -7.51
CA PHE A 542 5.46 -16.62 -8.59
C PHE A 542 6.80 -17.31 -8.37
N ASN A 543 6.78 -18.61 -8.15
CA ASN A 543 8.01 -19.41 -8.20
C ASN A 543 8.34 -19.76 -9.65
N TYR A 544 9.40 -19.11 -10.17
CA TYR A 544 9.73 -19.23 -11.61
C TYR A 544 10.42 -20.56 -11.97
N LEU A 545 10.93 -21.31 -11.00
CA LEU A 545 11.49 -22.64 -11.24
C LEU A 545 10.40 -23.72 -11.24
N GLU A 546 9.47 -23.65 -10.29
CA GLU A 546 8.38 -24.62 -10.16
C GLU A 546 7.15 -24.24 -10.97
N ASN A 547 7.10 -23.01 -11.51
CA ASN A 547 6.00 -22.44 -12.29
C ASN A 547 4.65 -22.50 -11.53
N VAL A 548 4.65 -22.02 -10.29
CA VAL A 548 3.49 -22.04 -9.40
C VAL A 548 3.27 -20.68 -8.75
N TRP A 549 2.00 -20.41 -8.40
CA TRP A 549 1.56 -19.18 -7.77
C TRP A 549 1.06 -19.44 -6.35
N TYR A 550 1.28 -18.48 -5.47
CA TYR A 550 0.70 -18.45 -4.13
C TYR A 550 0.59 -17.01 -3.61
N THR A 551 -0.22 -16.82 -2.60
CA THR A 551 -0.57 -15.50 -2.04
C THR A 551 -0.26 -15.47 -0.56
N ASN A 552 -0.04 -14.27 -0.03
CA ASN A 552 0.24 -14.05 1.38
C ASN A 552 -0.23 -12.63 1.79
N SER A 553 -0.47 -12.41 3.07
CA SER A 553 -0.77 -11.08 3.63
C SER A 553 0.48 -10.35 4.16
N LEU A 554 1.65 -10.71 3.67
CA LEU A 554 2.92 -10.09 4.05
C LEU A 554 3.01 -8.66 3.52
N ALA A 555 2.97 -7.68 4.43
CA ALA A 555 3.02 -6.26 4.13
C ALA A 555 4.48 -5.79 4.02
N ARG A 556 5.03 -5.67 2.81
CA ARG A 556 6.37 -5.12 2.61
C ARG A 556 6.32 -4.02 1.56
N SER A 557 6.73 -2.81 1.96
CA SER A 557 6.73 -1.64 1.08
C SER A 557 7.87 -1.70 0.06
N THR A 558 9.00 -2.31 0.41
CA THR A 558 10.12 -2.56 -0.50
C THR A 558 10.81 -3.89 -0.16
N TRP A 559 11.54 -4.44 -1.15
CA TRP A 559 12.27 -5.69 -1.01
C TRP A 559 13.59 -5.64 -1.78
N LEU A 560 14.68 -5.99 -1.12
CA LEU A 560 16.02 -6.12 -1.68
C LEU A 560 16.47 -7.58 -1.57
N ASP A 561 16.83 -8.19 -2.69
CA ASP A 561 17.38 -9.54 -2.71
C ASP A 561 18.77 -9.59 -2.08
N ARG A 562 19.19 -10.77 -1.71
CA ARG A 562 20.58 -11.02 -1.33
C ARG A 562 21.56 -10.62 -2.45
N GLY A 563 22.74 -10.21 -2.07
CA GLY A 563 23.79 -9.81 -3.02
C GLY A 563 24.88 -9.05 -2.27
N VAL A 564 24.67 -7.77 -2.04
CA VAL A 564 25.52 -6.96 -1.15
C VAL A 564 25.44 -7.49 0.29
N TYR A 565 24.25 -7.83 0.73
CA TYR A 565 24.00 -8.53 1.99
C TYR A 565 23.75 -10.01 1.75
N GLN A 566 23.95 -10.83 2.79
CA GLN A 566 23.81 -12.30 2.68
C GLN A 566 22.36 -12.75 2.64
N LEU A 567 21.46 -11.98 3.20
CA LEU A 567 20.03 -12.26 3.32
C LEU A 567 19.22 -11.11 2.70
N PRO A 568 17.97 -11.35 2.29
CA PRO A 568 17.10 -10.30 1.78
C PRO A 568 16.73 -9.28 2.86
N TYR A 569 16.63 -8.01 2.46
CA TYR A 569 16.17 -6.92 3.32
C TYR A 569 14.84 -6.39 2.80
N ALA A 570 13.92 -6.10 3.70
CA ALA A 570 12.63 -5.56 3.35
C ALA A 570 12.17 -4.49 4.35
N THR A 571 11.26 -3.65 3.94
CA THR A 571 10.70 -2.61 4.80
C THR A 571 9.19 -2.78 4.94
N GLU A 572 8.67 -2.42 6.09
CA GLU A 572 7.23 -2.40 6.38
C GLU A 572 6.83 -1.05 6.91
N TYR A 573 5.74 -0.52 6.39
CA TYR A 573 5.16 0.74 6.84
C TYR A 573 4.09 0.50 7.89
N GLU A 574 4.21 1.18 9.03
CA GLU A 574 3.24 1.14 10.12
C GLU A 574 2.53 2.50 10.20
N PRO A 575 1.26 2.60 9.75
CA PRO A 575 0.50 3.84 9.86
C PRO A 575 0.11 4.15 11.31
N THR A 576 0.04 5.43 11.68
CA THR A 576 -0.29 5.89 13.05
C THR A 576 -1.70 5.55 13.51
N SER A 577 -2.62 5.23 12.60
CA SER A 577 -4.02 4.93 12.89
C SER A 577 -4.27 3.67 13.72
N LEU A 578 -3.24 2.86 13.99
CA LEU A 578 -3.33 1.67 14.82
C LEU A 578 -3.20 1.93 16.33
N GLY A 579 -3.30 3.18 16.79
CA GLY A 579 -3.41 3.52 18.22
C GLY A 579 -2.11 3.46 19.02
N THR A 580 -0.98 3.21 18.38
CA THR A 580 0.35 3.35 18.98
C THR A 580 1.03 4.56 18.38
N THR A 581 1.08 5.66 19.12
CA THR A 581 1.88 6.83 18.75
C THR A 581 3.32 6.36 18.54
N PRO A 582 3.93 6.53 17.36
CA PRO A 582 5.36 6.29 17.21
C PRO A 582 6.09 7.19 18.21
N THR A 583 6.92 6.63 19.06
CA THR A 583 7.65 7.35 20.10
C THR A 583 8.80 8.19 19.55
N VAL A 584 8.86 8.43 18.25
CA VAL A 584 9.86 9.25 17.61
C VAL A 584 9.27 10.62 17.32
N LEU A 585 9.67 11.61 18.13
CA LEU A 585 9.58 13.05 17.88
C LEU A 585 8.20 13.68 17.68
N GLY A 586 7.10 13.10 18.21
CA GLY A 586 5.79 13.75 18.17
C GLY A 586 5.19 13.90 16.75
N LEU A 587 5.64 13.07 15.80
CA LEU A 587 5.12 13.04 14.44
C LEU A 587 3.76 12.34 14.40
N THR A 588 2.84 12.88 13.63
CA THR A 588 1.50 12.32 13.40
C THR A 588 1.48 11.25 12.32
N ASP A 589 2.55 11.13 11.55
CA ASP A 589 2.68 10.22 10.41
C ASP A 589 3.34 8.90 10.80
N GLY A 590 3.07 7.84 10.02
CA GLY A 590 3.61 6.51 10.23
C GLY A 590 5.12 6.43 10.08
N ALA A 591 5.66 5.32 10.50
CA ALA A 591 7.09 5.02 10.43
C ALA A 591 7.32 3.67 9.73
N SER A 592 8.51 3.47 9.19
CA SER A 592 8.91 2.20 8.59
C SER A 592 9.93 1.47 9.44
N SER A 593 9.73 0.16 9.59
CA SER A 593 10.71 -0.78 10.12
C SER A 593 11.49 -1.42 8.98
N VAL A 594 12.77 -1.75 9.23
CA VAL A 594 13.62 -2.47 8.27
C VAL A 594 13.91 -3.86 8.82
N TYR A 595 13.61 -4.88 8.03
CA TYR A 595 13.75 -6.29 8.40
C TYR A 595 14.82 -6.99 7.58
N VAL A 596 15.51 -7.93 8.23
CA VAL A 596 16.33 -8.96 7.59
C VAL A 596 15.47 -10.21 7.49
N HIS A 597 15.14 -10.63 6.27
CA HIS A 597 14.31 -11.81 5.98
C HIS A 597 15.11 -13.10 5.89
N GLU A 598 14.42 -14.23 5.97
CA GLU A 598 14.99 -15.59 5.97
C GLU A 598 15.95 -15.84 7.16
N GLU A 599 15.78 -15.09 8.23
CA GLU A 599 16.54 -15.23 9.48
C GLU A 599 15.64 -15.81 10.58
N GLY A 600 15.95 -17.04 11.01
CA GLY A 600 15.13 -17.76 11.98
C GLY A 600 13.76 -18.22 11.45
N ASN A 601 12.79 -18.39 12.37
CA ASN A 601 11.44 -18.90 12.05
C ASN A 601 10.32 -18.08 12.69
N ASN A 602 10.65 -16.90 13.21
CA ASN A 602 9.74 -16.04 13.97
C ASN A 602 9.46 -14.72 13.22
N ASP A 603 8.36 -14.06 13.59
CA ASP A 603 8.15 -12.64 13.35
C ASP A 603 8.87 -11.86 14.47
N VAL A 604 10.10 -11.47 14.24
CA VAL A 604 11.01 -10.88 15.22
C VAL A 604 11.15 -11.79 16.46
N THR A 605 10.30 -11.63 17.46
CA THR A 605 10.25 -12.45 18.68
C THR A 605 8.99 -13.27 18.81
N ASP A 606 7.97 -12.92 18.05
CA ASP A 606 6.64 -13.52 18.10
C ASP A 606 6.53 -14.74 17.18
N PRO A 607 5.59 -15.64 17.41
CA PRO A 607 5.34 -16.75 16.51
C PRO A 607 4.97 -16.25 15.12
N LEU A 608 5.63 -16.77 14.09
CA LEU A 608 5.17 -16.59 12.72
C LEU A 608 4.07 -17.61 12.44
N GLU A 609 2.81 -17.19 12.56
CA GLU A 609 1.66 -18.06 12.26
C GLU A 609 1.66 -18.44 10.76
N CYS A 610 1.44 -19.71 10.48
CA CYS A 610 1.30 -20.18 9.12
C CYS A 610 0.22 -21.26 8.98
N PHE A 611 -0.39 -21.33 7.80
CA PHE A 611 -1.26 -22.43 7.44
C PHE A 611 -1.26 -22.71 5.95
N ILE A 612 -1.69 -23.93 5.57
CA ILE A 612 -2.01 -24.30 4.19
C ILE A 612 -3.23 -25.20 4.17
N GLN A 613 -4.14 -24.96 3.23
CA GLN A 613 -5.39 -25.68 3.07
C GLN A 613 -5.49 -26.37 1.71
N SER A 614 -5.86 -27.66 1.70
CA SER A 614 -6.12 -28.39 0.46
C SER A 614 -7.53 -28.14 -0.08
N GLY A 615 -7.72 -28.37 -1.37
CA GLY A 615 -9.03 -28.65 -1.95
C GLY A 615 -9.67 -29.89 -1.34
N ASP A 616 -10.95 -30.09 -1.62
CA ASP A 616 -11.67 -31.27 -1.16
C ASP A 616 -11.22 -32.51 -1.93
N PHE A 617 -11.05 -33.58 -1.21
CA PHE A 617 -10.78 -34.90 -1.79
C PHE A 617 -11.80 -35.93 -1.32
N ASP A 618 -12.05 -36.94 -2.13
CA ASP A 618 -13.05 -37.96 -1.86
C ASP A 618 -12.62 -39.36 -2.30
N ILE A 619 -13.52 -40.34 -2.25
CA ILE A 619 -13.32 -41.67 -2.77
C ILE A 619 -14.40 -41.91 -3.83
N GLN A 620 -13.98 -42.31 -5.05
CA GLN A 620 -14.86 -42.65 -6.15
C GLN A 620 -15.88 -41.55 -6.48
N ASP A 621 -15.38 -40.34 -6.70
CA ASP A 621 -16.17 -39.15 -7.02
C ASP A 621 -17.30 -38.88 -6.01
N GLY A 622 -17.02 -39.09 -4.71
CA GLY A 622 -17.99 -38.86 -3.62
C GLY A 622 -19.12 -39.86 -3.53
N GLN A 623 -19.11 -40.97 -4.27
CA GLN A 623 -20.14 -41.98 -4.22
C GLN A 623 -20.17 -42.79 -2.91
N GLN A 624 -19.01 -42.86 -2.25
CA GLN A 624 -18.86 -43.57 -0.98
C GLN A 624 -18.46 -42.61 0.15
N MET A 625 -18.92 -42.97 1.35
CA MET A 625 -18.42 -42.28 2.55
C MET A 625 -16.98 -42.67 2.82
N LEU A 626 -16.17 -41.67 3.09
CA LEU A 626 -14.78 -41.76 3.50
C LEU A 626 -14.72 -41.90 5.03
N SER A 627 -14.12 -42.97 5.53
CA SER A 627 -13.87 -43.15 6.98
C SER A 627 -12.35 -43.17 7.21
N VAL A 628 -11.84 -42.21 8.00
CA VAL A 628 -10.43 -42.10 8.35
C VAL A 628 -10.23 -42.61 9.77
N SER A 629 -9.28 -43.51 9.96
CA SER A 629 -8.95 -44.12 11.26
C SER A 629 -7.56 -43.78 11.78
N ARG A 630 -6.68 -43.26 10.92
CA ARG A 630 -5.30 -42.93 11.29
C ARG A 630 -4.72 -41.90 10.35
N PHE A 631 -3.91 -40.99 10.91
CA PHE A 631 -3.01 -40.09 10.20
C PHE A 631 -1.55 -40.48 10.51
N ILE A 632 -0.69 -40.48 9.48
CA ILE A 632 0.75 -40.69 9.62
C ILE A 632 1.45 -39.42 9.17
N PRO A 633 2.11 -38.67 10.06
CA PRO A 633 2.82 -37.47 9.73
C PRO A 633 3.97 -37.74 8.73
N ASP A 634 4.13 -36.86 7.75
CA ASP A 634 5.22 -36.89 6.78
C ASP A 634 5.83 -35.47 6.68
N PHE A 635 6.53 -35.09 7.74
CA PHE A 635 7.20 -33.79 7.80
C PHE A 635 8.71 -33.94 7.67
N LYS A 636 9.34 -32.99 6.97
CA LYS A 636 10.78 -32.89 6.83
C LYS A 636 11.27 -31.60 7.47
N ASN A 637 12.46 -31.64 8.08
CA ASN A 637 13.08 -30.50 8.75
C ASN A 637 12.16 -29.81 9.78
N GLN A 638 11.34 -30.60 10.44
CA GLN A 638 10.40 -30.08 11.44
C GLN A 638 11.15 -29.71 12.72
N THR A 639 10.89 -28.47 13.21
CA THR A 639 11.19 -27.99 14.56
C THR A 639 9.87 -27.56 15.21
N GLY A 640 9.77 -27.66 16.52
CA GLY A 640 8.53 -27.34 17.24
C GLY A 640 7.38 -28.30 16.92
N SER A 641 6.16 -27.80 16.93
CA SER A 641 4.95 -28.55 16.67
C SER A 641 4.22 -28.05 15.43
N ALA A 642 3.40 -28.92 14.84
CA ALA A 642 2.45 -28.56 13.79
C ALA A 642 1.09 -29.15 14.14
N ASP A 643 0.03 -28.50 13.71
CA ASP A 643 -1.34 -28.95 13.86
C ASP A 643 -1.88 -29.37 12.50
N VAL A 644 -2.69 -30.41 12.48
CA VAL A 644 -3.38 -30.87 11.29
C VAL A 644 -4.88 -30.96 11.56
N LEU A 645 -5.65 -30.18 10.84
CA LEU A 645 -7.10 -30.19 10.90
C LEU A 645 -7.64 -31.01 9.71
N LEU A 646 -8.34 -32.10 10.00
CA LEU A 646 -9.11 -32.86 9.01
C LEU A 646 -10.59 -32.44 9.09
N SER A 647 -11.10 -31.88 8.03
CA SER A 647 -12.52 -31.50 7.93
C SER A 647 -13.26 -32.48 7.04
N PHE A 648 -14.43 -32.94 7.47
CA PHE A 648 -15.29 -33.89 6.77
C PHE A 648 -16.65 -33.25 6.49
N LYS A 649 -17.16 -33.40 5.27
CA LYS A 649 -18.49 -32.93 4.86
C LYS A 649 -19.21 -33.96 4.06
N ASP A 650 -20.55 -33.99 4.13
CA ASP A 650 -21.37 -34.96 3.44
C ASP A 650 -21.79 -34.51 2.04
N TYR A 651 -21.95 -33.22 1.85
CA TYR A 651 -22.28 -32.59 0.57
C TYR A 651 -21.47 -31.33 0.40
N ASN A 652 -21.36 -30.87 -0.83
CA ASN A 652 -20.75 -29.60 -1.16
C ASN A 652 -21.57 -28.47 -0.52
N SER A 653 -21.34 -28.20 0.76
CA SER A 653 -21.93 -27.05 1.41
C SER A 653 -21.08 -25.85 1.06
N ILE A 654 -21.72 -24.77 0.64
CA ILE A 654 -21.08 -23.45 0.56
C ILE A 654 -20.41 -23.22 1.92
N THR A 655 -19.11 -23.07 1.92
CA THR A 655 -18.38 -22.59 3.10
C THR A 655 -18.85 -21.16 3.29
N ASN A 656 -19.79 -20.94 4.21
CA ASN A 656 -20.24 -19.60 4.54
C ASN A 656 -19.08 -18.90 5.25
N GLU A 657 -18.49 -17.98 4.56
CA GLU A 657 -17.37 -17.16 5.02
C GLU A 657 -17.79 -15.70 5.06
N THR A 658 -17.28 -14.98 6.02
CA THR A 658 -17.46 -13.54 6.20
C THR A 658 -16.25 -13.00 6.97
N THR A 659 -16.24 -11.73 7.26
CA THR A 659 -15.23 -11.11 8.11
C THR A 659 -15.84 -10.58 9.40
N LEU A 660 -14.99 -10.40 10.39
CA LEU A 660 -15.33 -9.76 11.65
C LEU A 660 -15.56 -8.26 11.40
N ASN A 661 -16.64 -7.72 11.91
CA ASN A 661 -16.92 -6.29 11.88
C ASN A 661 -16.64 -5.70 13.28
N GLY A 662 -15.48 -5.05 13.41
CA GLY A 662 -14.96 -4.52 14.66
C GLY A 662 -14.12 -5.52 15.46
N THR A 663 -13.23 -5.00 16.30
CA THR A 663 -12.35 -5.80 17.15
C THR A 663 -13.11 -6.43 18.33
N ILE A 664 -12.82 -7.69 18.65
CA ILE A 664 -13.42 -8.38 19.80
C ILE A 664 -12.34 -8.81 20.81
N ILE A 665 -12.70 -8.72 22.09
CA ILE A 665 -11.88 -9.25 23.19
C ILE A 665 -12.18 -10.74 23.46
N ALA A 666 -11.28 -11.43 24.13
CA ALA A 666 -11.42 -12.87 24.43
C ALA A 666 -12.68 -13.24 25.24
N SER A 667 -13.30 -12.31 25.93
CA SER A 667 -14.51 -12.54 26.75
C SER A 667 -15.81 -12.03 26.06
N ALA A 668 -15.78 -11.63 24.80
CA ALA A 668 -16.96 -11.13 24.09
C ALA A 668 -18.06 -12.23 24.01
N THR A 669 -19.28 -11.88 24.33
CA THR A 669 -20.45 -12.79 24.29
C THR A 669 -21.38 -12.50 23.11
N SER A 670 -21.11 -11.44 22.37
CA SER A 670 -21.70 -11.14 21.06
C SER A 670 -20.60 -10.73 20.08
N ILE A 671 -20.81 -10.98 18.80
CA ILE A 671 -19.84 -10.73 17.73
C ILE A 671 -20.62 -10.23 16.52
N VAL A 672 -20.15 -9.13 15.91
CA VAL A 672 -20.74 -8.59 14.70
C VAL A 672 -19.95 -9.10 13.50
N LEU A 673 -20.66 -9.64 12.52
CA LEU A 673 -20.15 -10.13 11.25
C LEU A 673 -20.46 -9.10 10.16
N THR A 674 -19.60 -8.96 9.18
CA THR A 674 -19.85 -8.10 8.03
C THR A 674 -21.08 -8.55 7.25
N ASP A 675 -21.25 -9.85 7.07
CA ASP A 675 -22.46 -10.47 6.53
C ASP A 675 -22.77 -11.78 7.28
N SER A 676 -23.88 -11.85 7.97
CA SER A 676 -24.34 -13.05 8.69
C SER A 676 -25.49 -13.78 8.00
N THR A 677 -25.93 -13.32 6.82
CA THR A 677 -27.11 -13.88 6.12
C THR A 677 -26.95 -15.35 5.75
N GLN A 678 -25.73 -15.79 5.48
CA GLN A 678 -25.39 -17.16 5.12
C GLN A 678 -25.17 -18.08 6.32
N PHE A 679 -25.18 -17.54 7.56
CA PHE A 679 -24.93 -18.33 8.76
C PHE A 679 -26.24 -18.81 9.36
N PRO A 680 -26.29 -20.06 9.93
CA PRO A 680 -27.49 -20.56 10.56
C PRO A 680 -27.86 -19.76 11.82
N THR A 681 -29.12 -19.97 12.30
CA THR A 681 -29.62 -19.27 13.51
C THR A 681 -28.76 -19.57 14.75
N ALA A 682 -28.18 -20.76 14.85
CA ALA A 682 -27.24 -21.14 15.89
C ALA A 682 -26.17 -22.08 15.31
N GLY A 683 -24.96 -22.04 15.83
CA GLY A 683 -23.88 -22.84 15.26
C GLY A 683 -22.54 -22.63 15.95
N ILE A 684 -21.49 -22.95 15.26
CA ILE A 684 -20.12 -22.68 15.66
C ILE A 684 -19.42 -21.97 14.51
N VAL A 685 -18.65 -20.93 14.82
CA VAL A 685 -17.78 -20.24 13.90
C VAL A 685 -16.32 -20.46 14.26
N LEU A 686 -15.46 -20.43 13.26
CA LEU A 686 -13.99 -20.41 13.40
C LEU A 686 -13.49 -19.00 13.07
N ILE A 687 -12.69 -18.43 13.99
CA ILE A 687 -11.96 -17.18 13.80
C ILE A 687 -10.48 -17.43 14.12
N GLY A 688 -9.63 -17.37 13.13
CA GLY A 688 -8.23 -17.81 13.32
C GLY A 688 -8.19 -19.29 13.75
N THR A 689 -7.65 -19.54 14.93
CA THR A 689 -7.61 -20.89 15.54
C THR A 689 -8.71 -21.13 16.57
N GLU A 690 -9.52 -20.12 16.92
CA GLU A 690 -10.55 -20.20 17.94
C GLU A 690 -11.89 -20.67 17.37
N LEU A 691 -12.54 -21.60 18.05
CA LEU A 691 -13.92 -22.00 17.81
C LEU A 691 -14.84 -21.33 18.82
N ILE A 692 -15.89 -20.70 18.30
CA ILE A 692 -16.87 -19.95 19.11
C ILE A 692 -18.25 -20.50 18.78
N SER A 693 -18.98 -21.05 19.77
CA SER A 693 -20.38 -21.40 19.56
C SER A 693 -21.28 -20.19 19.83
N TYR A 694 -22.35 -20.09 19.08
CA TYR A 694 -23.38 -19.05 19.25
C TYR A 694 -24.78 -19.65 19.21
N THR A 695 -25.73 -18.98 19.85
CA THR A 695 -27.12 -19.49 20.00
C THR A 695 -28.15 -18.70 19.23
N ALA A 696 -27.83 -17.51 18.72
CA ALA A 696 -28.70 -16.72 17.87
C ALA A 696 -27.91 -15.90 16.85
N ASN A 697 -28.49 -15.70 15.68
CA ASN A 697 -27.99 -14.88 14.59
C ASN A 697 -29.04 -13.88 14.15
N ASN A 698 -28.74 -12.60 14.26
CA ASN A 698 -29.56 -11.51 13.75
C ASN A 698 -29.02 -11.07 12.39
N THR A 699 -29.60 -11.58 11.31
CA THR A 699 -29.16 -11.29 9.94
C THR A 699 -29.40 -9.83 9.49
N THR A 700 -30.17 -9.05 10.23
CA THR A 700 -30.40 -7.63 9.94
C THR A 700 -29.25 -6.76 10.46
N THR A 701 -28.72 -7.09 11.64
CA THR A 701 -27.61 -6.35 12.26
C THR A 701 -26.25 -7.03 12.04
N GLY A 702 -26.22 -8.22 11.48
CA GLY A 702 -24.99 -9.02 11.36
C GLY A 702 -24.52 -9.62 12.69
N GLU A 703 -25.27 -9.49 13.79
CA GLU A 703 -24.81 -9.86 15.13
C GLU A 703 -25.16 -11.30 15.49
N ILE A 704 -24.17 -12.09 15.87
CA ILE A 704 -24.33 -13.40 16.52
C ILE A 704 -24.20 -13.25 18.04
N THR A 705 -25.12 -13.84 18.80
CA THR A 705 -25.20 -13.68 20.26
C THR A 705 -25.23 -15.01 21.00
N GLY A 706 -25.04 -14.94 22.33
CA GLY A 706 -24.87 -16.13 23.15
C GLY A 706 -23.57 -16.87 22.83
N CYS A 707 -22.54 -16.12 22.53
CA CYS A 707 -21.23 -16.67 22.16
C CYS A 707 -20.55 -17.30 23.37
N VAL A 708 -20.14 -18.57 23.20
CA VAL A 708 -19.23 -19.25 24.13
C VAL A 708 -17.89 -19.42 23.45
N ARG A 709 -16.87 -18.81 24.04
CA ARG A 709 -15.52 -18.69 23.49
C ARG A 709 -14.69 -19.96 23.75
N GLY A 710 -13.74 -20.26 22.86
CA GLY A 710 -12.81 -21.35 23.06
C GLY A 710 -13.42 -22.74 23.15
N VAL A 711 -14.55 -23.00 22.45
CA VAL A 711 -15.19 -24.32 22.48
C VAL A 711 -14.33 -25.39 21.80
N LYS A 712 -14.61 -26.68 22.11
CA LYS A 712 -13.89 -27.84 21.54
C LYS A 712 -12.37 -27.79 21.78
N SER A 713 -11.96 -27.34 22.95
CA SER A 713 -10.56 -27.27 23.39
C SER A 713 -9.69 -26.26 22.65
N THR A 714 -10.28 -25.27 22.00
CA THR A 714 -9.54 -24.10 21.49
C THR A 714 -9.41 -23.04 22.57
N THR A 715 -8.47 -22.12 22.40
CA THR A 715 -8.24 -21.03 23.37
C THR A 715 -8.97 -19.77 22.94
N ALA A 716 -9.67 -19.12 23.88
CA ALA A 716 -10.30 -17.83 23.61
C ALA A 716 -9.24 -16.73 23.45
N ALA A 717 -9.29 -16.02 22.35
CA ALA A 717 -8.35 -14.96 21.99
C ALA A 717 -9.06 -13.65 21.61
N ALA A 718 -8.35 -12.54 21.63
CA ALA A 718 -8.82 -11.31 21.01
C ALA A 718 -8.62 -11.41 19.49
N HIS A 719 -9.56 -10.89 18.71
CA HIS A 719 -9.45 -10.86 17.25
C HIS A 719 -9.66 -9.42 16.75
N ILE A 720 -8.86 -9.04 15.80
CA ILE A 720 -8.93 -7.72 15.16
C ILE A 720 -10.04 -7.67 14.12
N ASP A 721 -10.43 -6.45 13.76
CA ASP A 721 -11.36 -6.18 12.67
C ASP A 721 -10.93 -6.84 11.35
N ASN A 722 -11.90 -7.15 10.48
CA ASN A 722 -11.70 -7.82 9.19
C ASN A 722 -11.09 -9.23 9.23
N LYS A 723 -10.95 -9.84 10.43
CA LYS A 723 -10.49 -11.24 10.52
C LYS A 723 -11.52 -12.18 9.90
N LYS A 724 -11.06 -13.10 9.06
CA LYS A 724 -11.91 -14.10 8.39
C LYS A 724 -12.68 -14.97 9.40
N ILE A 725 -13.95 -15.15 9.17
CA ILE A 725 -14.87 -16.00 9.95
C ILE A 725 -15.47 -17.06 9.04
N THR A 726 -15.38 -18.31 9.46
CA THR A 726 -15.93 -19.46 8.70
C THR A 726 -16.96 -20.19 9.53
N ASN A 727 -18.10 -20.57 8.92
CA ASN A 727 -19.08 -21.42 9.57
C ASN A 727 -18.52 -22.83 9.82
N TYR A 728 -18.60 -23.29 11.07
CA TYR A 728 -18.06 -24.59 11.51
C TYR A 728 -19.15 -25.68 11.51
N SER A 729 -19.82 -25.89 10.40
CA SER A 729 -20.92 -26.88 10.30
C SER A 729 -20.45 -28.32 10.05
N ASN A 730 -19.17 -28.52 9.73
CA ASN A 730 -18.62 -29.84 9.35
C ASN A 730 -17.97 -30.56 10.52
N VAL A 731 -17.89 -31.89 10.43
CA VAL A 731 -17.10 -32.67 11.40
C VAL A 731 -15.63 -32.35 11.18
N ARG A 732 -15.00 -31.74 12.17
CA ARG A 732 -13.59 -31.39 12.17
C ARG A 732 -12.84 -32.13 13.26
N ILE A 733 -11.67 -32.65 12.92
CA ILE A 733 -10.78 -33.36 13.83
C ILE A 733 -9.46 -32.63 13.85
N ASN A 734 -9.15 -32.02 14.98
CA ASN A 734 -7.86 -31.39 15.20
C ASN A 734 -6.87 -32.43 15.74
N LEU A 735 -5.77 -32.62 15.04
CA LEU A 735 -4.62 -33.43 15.41
C LEU A 735 -3.49 -32.48 15.83
N SER A 736 -3.51 -32.07 17.09
CA SER A 736 -2.59 -31.05 17.59
C SER A 736 -1.28 -31.63 18.12
N ASN A 737 -0.28 -30.78 18.27
CA ASN A 737 1.04 -31.08 18.81
C ASN A 737 1.78 -32.22 18.08
N ILE A 738 1.77 -32.18 16.75
CA ILE A 738 2.55 -33.11 15.93
C ILE A 738 4.02 -32.67 15.97
N THR A 739 4.86 -33.47 16.59
CA THR A 739 6.29 -33.20 16.74
C THR A 739 7.12 -34.14 15.87
N PRO A 740 8.43 -33.91 15.69
CA PRO A 740 9.31 -34.84 14.95
C PRO A 740 9.33 -36.27 15.47
N THR A 741 8.89 -36.49 16.71
CA THR A 741 8.82 -37.83 17.32
C THR A 741 7.46 -38.51 17.14
N THR A 742 6.45 -37.79 16.61
CA THR A 742 5.11 -38.32 16.40
C THR A 742 5.12 -39.30 15.21
N THR A 743 4.93 -40.58 15.48
CA THR A 743 4.96 -41.63 14.43
C THR A 743 3.62 -41.87 13.78
N LYS A 744 2.52 -41.72 14.53
CA LYS A 744 1.13 -41.89 14.05
C LYS A 744 0.17 -41.24 15.03
N ILE A 745 -1.01 -40.88 14.52
CA ILE A 745 -2.14 -40.43 15.33
C ILE A 745 -3.35 -41.24 14.94
N ASP A 746 -3.93 -41.97 15.89
CA ASP A 746 -5.17 -42.69 15.68
C ASP A 746 -6.34 -41.71 15.86
N THR A 747 -7.27 -41.70 14.91
CA THR A 747 -8.36 -40.73 14.83
C THR A 747 -9.64 -41.41 14.32
N ARG A 748 -10.76 -40.69 14.27
CA ARG A 748 -12.00 -41.20 13.71
C ARG A 748 -12.82 -40.10 13.09
N GLY A 749 -12.78 -40.03 11.75
CA GLY A 749 -13.56 -39.09 10.94
C GLY A 749 -14.33 -39.81 9.85
N ARG A 750 -15.51 -39.25 9.46
CA ARG A 750 -16.36 -39.78 8.41
C ARG A 750 -17.05 -38.63 7.66
N GLY A 751 -17.05 -38.70 6.35
CA GLY A 751 -17.78 -37.80 5.46
C GLY A 751 -17.69 -38.27 4.00
N ARG A 752 -18.36 -37.64 3.08
CA ARG A 752 -18.24 -37.91 1.66
C ARG A 752 -16.96 -37.31 1.09
N GLN A 753 -16.64 -36.11 1.58
CA GLN A 753 -15.49 -35.34 1.20
C GLN A 753 -14.69 -34.97 2.44
N ALA A 754 -13.39 -34.76 2.25
CA ALA A 754 -12.53 -34.27 3.29
C ALA A 754 -11.53 -33.24 2.73
N ASN A 755 -11.09 -32.34 3.56
CA ASN A 755 -9.92 -31.51 3.29
C ASN A 755 -8.98 -31.50 4.51
N ILE A 756 -7.78 -31.01 4.28
CA ILE A 756 -6.74 -30.89 5.30
C ILE A 756 -6.29 -29.43 5.40
N VAL A 757 -6.13 -28.96 6.63
CA VAL A 757 -5.39 -27.73 6.95
C VAL A 757 -4.21 -28.11 7.81
N ILE A 758 -3.03 -27.68 7.43
CA ILE A 758 -1.80 -27.81 8.22
C ILE A 758 -1.44 -26.42 8.72
N SER A 759 -1.18 -26.27 10.01
CA SER A 759 -0.86 -24.98 10.60
C SER A 759 0.20 -25.10 11.69
N SER A 760 0.85 -24.00 11.99
CA SER A 760 1.68 -23.84 13.17
C SER A 760 1.68 -22.38 13.63
N ALA A 761 1.81 -22.19 14.96
CA ALA A 761 1.70 -20.88 15.60
C ALA A 761 2.55 -20.81 16.88
N GLU A 762 3.65 -21.57 16.93
CA GLU A 762 4.57 -21.54 18.06
C GLU A 762 5.91 -20.88 17.67
N VAL A 763 6.59 -20.37 18.68
CA VAL A 763 7.91 -19.74 18.50
C VAL A 763 8.93 -20.80 18.03
N ASN A 764 9.70 -20.46 16.99
CA ASN A 764 10.74 -21.30 16.37
C ASN A 764 10.23 -22.60 15.71
N ASP A 765 8.94 -22.70 15.39
CA ASP A 765 8.45 -23.81 14.59
C ASP A 765 8.86 -23.67 13.11
N SER A 766 9.10 -24.79 12.49
CA SER A 766 9.30 -24.91 11.04
C SER A 766 8.91 -26.28 10.56
N TRP A 767 8.49 -26.37 9.30
CA TRP A 767 8.14 -27.66 8.69
C TRP A 767 8.12 -27.57 7.15
N ARG A 768 8.37 -28.72 6.54
CA ARG A 768 8.03 -29.00 5.14
C ARG A 768 7.15 -30.23 5.12
N PHE A 769 5.97 -30.12 4.53
CA PHE A 769 5.03 -31.23 4.46
C PHE A 769 5.24 -32.05 3.19
N GLY A 770 5.34 -33.35 3.33
CA GLY A 770 5.54 -34.29 2.22
C GLY A 770 4.22 -34.77 1.64
N THR A 771 3.82 -35.98 2.02
CA THR A 771 2.64 -36.65 1.46
C THR A 771 1.61 -36.91 2.55
N LEU A 772 0.35 -36.61 2.25
CA LEU A 772 -0.76 -36.97 3.16
C LEU A 772 -0.96 -38.48 3.18
N ARG A 773 -0.74 -39.10 4.34
CA ARG A 773 -0.91 -40.54 4.54
C ARG A 773 -2.03 -40.79 5.55
N LEU A 774 -3.15 -41.32 5.04
CA LEU A 774 -4.33 -41.64 5.83
C LEU A 774 -4.66 -43.13 5.73
N ASP A 775 -5.07 -43.75 6.83
CA ASP A 775 -5.76 -45.04 6.79
C ASP A 775 -7.24 -44.80 6.51
N VAL A 776 -7.60 -44.98 5.27
CA VAL A 776 -8.92 -44.63 4.71
C VAL A 776 -9.67 -45.90 4.34
N LYS A 777 -10.98 -45.95 4.67
CA LYS A 777 -11.90 -47.04 4.31
C LYS A 777 -13.17 -46.48 3.70
N PRO A 778 -13.67 -47.10 2.62
CA PRO A 778 -15.02 -46.86 2.17
C PRO A 778 -16.01 -47.34 3.26
N ASP A 779 -16.99 -46.53 3.63
CA ASP A 779 -17.94 -46.82 4.71
C ASP A 779 -19.42 -46.60 4.24
N GLY A 780 -19.75 -47.28 3.16
CA GLY A 780 -21.08 -47.28 2.58
C GLY A 780 -21.43 -46.10 1.69
N GLY A 781 -22.53 -46.18 0.99
CA GLY A 781 -23.00 -45.20 -0.02
C GLY A 781 -24.12 -44.28 0.44
N ARG A 782 -24.33 -44.07 1.76
CA ARG A 782 -25.40 -43.17 2.28
C ARG A 782 -24.81 -41.88 2.81
#